data_0eac0bb970449d2d059d9a2727f2c699
#
_entry.id   0eac0bb970449d2d059d9a2727f2c699
#
_cell.length_a   1.000
_cell.length_b   1.000
_cell.length_c   1.000
_cell.angle_alpha   90.00
_cell.angle_beta   90.00
_cell.angle_gamma   90.00
#
_symmetry.space_group_name_H-M   'P 1'
#
loop_
_entity.id
_entity.type
_entity.pdbx_description
1 polymer ?
#
loop_
_entity_poly.entity_id
_entity_poly.type
_entity_poly.pdbx_seq_one_letter_code
_entity_poly.pdbx_strand_id
1 'polypeptide(L)'
;MMLLMLLLLPAGMVAQTKASWAKYIATYDSESATLTFEKYVGESLPSNSKWVDDSTSVFDMFDSYRNIKHIVINESFKTFTPTSLSRFFAYLTKLETITGLEYLNTANVTDMSLLFDNCQKLTSLDLTNFNTEKVTNMYRMFNACSNLKTIYASDKFTTAAVTESQNMFSGCNSLSGELAWTSDKVADKTYATLDGGYFREKGVADRPWVKYAEGTLTFRYGFKRTVDINRNEYELNSGEDTPEWNSSNITRVVFDASFANARPTTCCAWFQNFIKLEHIEGIENLNTANVTSMRSMFCCTGLTSLDVTNFNTATVTDMSDMFSVCRNLAELDLSNFNTAKVTNMRSMFSGCKNLAELDLSNFNTAKVMNMANMFSGCLNLTTIYVNDDFVITNKSFRLFSGCTKLKGAITEYDESKTDYRFANYKTGYFTKLVGKNGDEKIGAVGKTLATENLALDDNKDFVAYEPFTAKAASYSRTMSAGTTWASLCLPFEVSLANKNFRAFKLLSADEGTETVELEEIETSIAAGTPVIIKMKDGETQLNFSEADKVIAKDVQTSKTGNGNYQLQGLYTQKVFSKDADNNCYIVKGDKLMNPAKLLEETTTEFVGSRPFRAYMVDKSSAPVAGARMFSIRIGDGTTVIKQLEADAADTADGKVEYYDLQGHRLQDLQKGVNIVKRGGKTMKVVIK
;
A
#
# COMPACT_ATOMS: atom_id res chain seq x y z
N MET A 1 -83.60 -73.67 -8.67
CA MET A 1 -85.00 -73.26 -8.41
C MET A 1 -84.98 -72.09 -7.51
N MET A 2 -85.59 -71.02 -7.93
CA MET A 2 -86.05 -69.87 -7.19
C MET A 2 -85.07 -68.82 -6.84
N LEU A 3 -85.38 -67.60 -6.92
CA LEU A 3 -86.48 -66.81 -7.53
C LEU A 3 -85.97 -65.38 -7.55
N LEU A 4 -86.18 -64.73 -8.68
CA LEU A 4 -85.97 -63.31 -8.94
C LEU A 4 -86.88 -62.52 -7.91
N MET A 5 -86.26 -61.57 -7.22
CA MET A 5 -86.99 -60.44 -6.67
C MET A 5 -86.29 -59.13 -7.08
N LEU A 6 -86.87 -58.50 -8.08
CA LEU A 6 -86.64 -57.13 -8.45
C LEU A 6 -87.24 -56.24 -7.37
N LEU A 7 -86.42 -55.45 -6.70
CA LEU A 7 -86.86 -54.29 -5.93
C LEU A 7 -86.44 -53.04 -6.68
N LEU A 8 -87.41 -52.39 -7.30
CA LEU A 8 -87.35 -51.02 -7.82
C LEU A 8 -87.06 -50.07 -6.65
N LEU A 9 -85.94 -49.49 -6.62
CA LEU A 9 -85.65 -48.31 -5.81
C LEU A 9 -85.78 -47.07 -6.69
N PRO A 10 -86.31 -45.95 -6.22
CA PRO A 10 -86.60 -44.74 -7.01
C PRO A 10 -85.34 -44.08 -7.45
N ALA A 11 -85.41 -43.52 -8.66
CA ALA A 11 -84.39 -42.64 -9.21
C ALA A 11 -84.25 -41.40 -8.34
N GLY A 12 -83.41 -41.52 -7.36
CA GLY A 12 -82.98 -40.40 -6.48
C GLY A 12 -81.58 -40.15 -6.71
N MET A 13 -81.31 -39.03 -7.31
CA MET A 13 -80.08 -38.23 -7.33
C MET A 13 -78.81 -38.99 -6.92
N VAL A 14 -78.10 -39.57 -7.90
CA VAL A 14 -76.64 -39.70 -7.78
C VAL A 14 -76.11 -38.30 -7.91
N ALA A 15 -75.97 -37.64 -6.79
CA ALA A 15 -75.07 -36.53 -6.77
C ALA A 15 -73.68 -37.06 -7.13
N GLN A 16 -73.31 -36.86 -8.38
CA GLN A 16 -71.90 -36.93 -8.78
C GLN A 16 -71.17 -35.92 -7.88
N THR A 17 -70.56 -36.43 -6.82
CA THR A 17 -69.48 -35.70 -6.16
C THR A 17 -68.41 -35.51 -7.24
N LYS A 18 -68.45 -34.35 -7.92
CA LYS A 18 -67.32 -33.87 -8.67
C LYS A 18 -66.17 -33.86 -7.67
N ALA A 19 -65.28 -34.83 -7.82
CA ALA A 19 -64.01 -34.73 -7.12
C ALA A 19 -63.47 -33.35 -7.48
N SER A 20 -63.41 -32.46 -6.47
CA SER A 20 -62.83 -31.14 -6.64
C SER A 20 -61.32 -31.34 -6.94
N TRP A 21 -60.95 -31.38 -8.20
CA TRP A 21 -59.55 -31.40 -8.59
C TRP A 21 -58.94 -30.16 -7.99
N ALA A 22 -57.95 -30.33 -7.10
CA ALA A 22 -57.19 -29.23 -6.57
C ALA A 22 -56.61 -28.43 -7.73
N LYS A 23 -57.02 -27.18 -7.87
CA LYS A 23 -56.51 -26.26 -8.90
C LYS A 23 -55.45 -25.38 -8.30
N TYR A 24 -54.45 -25.02 -9.07
CA TYR A 24 -53.37 -24.08 -8.70
C TYR A 24 -53.47 -22.87 -9.57
N ILE A 25 -53.21 -21.70 -8.98
CA ILE A 25 -53.22 -20.41 -9.66
C ILE A 25 -51.93 -19.63 -9.43
N ALA A 26 -51.63 -18.77 -10.38
CA ALA A 26 -50.65 -17.70 -10.25
C ALA A 26 -51.41 -16.36 -10.34
N THR A 27 -51.27 -15.50 -9.35
CA THR A 27 -51.90 -14.17 -9.25
C THR A 27 -50.84 -13.06 -9.29
N TYR A 28 -50.97 -12.13 -10.21
CA TYR A 28 -50.06 -11.02 -10.34
C TYR A 28 -50.62 -9.73 -9.74
N ASP A 29 -49.87 -9.17 -8.78
CA ASP A 29 -50.11 -7.86 -8.21
C ASP A 29 -49.17 -6.84 -8.87
N SER A 30 -49.73 -5.88 -9.61
CA SER A 30 -48.95 -4.89 -10.36
C SER A 30 -48.37 -3.77 -9.48
N GLU A 31 -48.95 -3.51 -8.26
CA GLU A 31 -48.46 -2.48 -7.35
C GLU A 31 -47.17 -2.92 -6.66
N SER A 32 -47.11 -4.15 -6.19
CA SER A 32 -45.92 -4.75 -5.57
C SER A 32 -45.00 -5.45 -6.58
N ALA A 33 -45.39 -5.55 -7.85
CA ALA A 33 -44.72 -6.33 -8.87
C ALA A 33 -44.46 -7.80 -8.48
N THR A 34 -45.42 -8.37 -7.70
CA THR A 34 -45.32 -9.70 -7.10
C THR A 34 -46.23 -10.70 -7.80
N LEU A 35 -45.68 -11.89 -8.12
CA LEU A 35 -46.44 -13.03 -8.61
C LEU A 35 -46.53 -14.08 -7.51
N THR A 36 -47.77 -14.44 -7.10
CA THR A 36 -48.04 -15.41 -6.04
C THR A 36 -48.59 -16.71 -6.61
N PHE A 37 -48.01 -17.85 -6.25
CA PHE A 37 -48.48 -19.19 -6.59
C PHE A 37 -49.13 -19.84 -5.38
N GLU A 38 -50.36 -20.35 -5.55
CA GLU A 38 -51.10 -20.98 -4.46
C GLU A 38 -52.11 -22.03 -4.98
N LYS A 39 -52.54 -22.89 -4.05
CA LYS A 39 -53.67 -23.78 -4.29
C LYS A 39 -54.96 -22.99 -4.17
N TYR A 40 -55.87 -23.19 -5.09
CA TYR A 40 -57.12 -22.47 -5.18
C TYR A 40 -58.31 -23.43 -5.13
N VAL A 41 -59.37 -23.10 -4.37
CA VAL A 41 -60.57 -23.91 -4.18
C VAL A 41 -61.84 -23.24 -4.70
N GLY A 42 -61.75 -22.03 -5.27
CA GLY A 42 -62.90 -21.29 -5.79
C GLY A 42 -63.35 -21.80 -7.13
N GLU A 43 -64.62 -21.48 -7.50
CA GLU A 43 -65.25 -21.88 -8.78
C GLU A 43 -64.84 -20.97 -9.96
N SER A 44 -64.59 -19.68 -9.67
CA SER A 44 -64.22 -18.68 -10.66
C SER A 44 -62.81 -18.15 -10.41
N LEU A 45 -62.03 -17.93 -11.49
CA LEU A 45 -60.67 -17.43 -11.45
C LEU A 45 -60.66 -15.98 -10.95
N PRO A 46 -59.86 -15.60 -9.89
CA PRO A 46 -59.69 -14.22 -9.51
C PRO A 46 -59.16 -13.32 -10.62
N SER A 47 -59.43 -12.03 -10.54
CA SER A 47 -58.81 -11.06 -11.48
C SER A 47 -57.30 -11.14 -11.37
N ASN A 48 -56.60 -10.90 -12.50
CA ASN A 48 -55.14 -10.98 -12.62
C ASN A 48 -54.53 -12.36 -12.27
N SER A 49 -55.35 -13.45 -12.26
CA SER A 49 -54.87 -14.79 -12.01
C SER A 49 -54.93 -15.68 -13.27
N LYS A 50 -54.11 -16.70 -13.29
CA LYS A 50 -54.06 -17.74 -14.35
C LYS A 50 -53.99 -19.14 -13.70
N TRP A 51 -54.52 -20.15 -14.38
CA TRP A 51 -54.38 -21.54 -13.91
C TRP A 51 -52.96 -22.01 -14.14
N VAL A 52 -52.43 -22.83 -13.23
CA VAL A 52 -51.09 -23.41 -13.26
C VAL A 52 -51.22 -24.94 -13.49
N ASP A 53 -50.48 -25.46 -14.45
CA ASP A 53 -50.34 -26.88 -14.74
C ASP A 53 -48.91 -27.21 -15.22
N ASP A 54 -48.65 -28.41 -15.71
CA ASP A 54 -47.36 -28.92 -16.20
C ASP A 54 -46.84 -28.19 -17.43
N SER A 55 -47.67 -27.48 -18.16
CA SER A 55 -47.26 -26.68 -19.34
C SER A 55 -47.02 -25.21 -19.03
N THR A 56 -47.14 -24.84 -17.77
CA THR A 56 -47.09 -23.44 -17.36
C THR A 56 -45.72 -22.81 -17.58
N SER A 57 -45.76 -21.68 -18.29
CA SER A 57 -44.63 -20.73 -18.38
C SER A 57 -45.15 -19.35 -18.01
N VAL A 58 -44.53 -18.69 -17.02
CA VAL A 58 -44.95 -17.37 -16.53
C VAL A 58 -44.94 -16.34 -17.66
N PHE A 59 -43.96 -16.44 -18.53
CA PHE A 59 -43.82 -15.50 -19.65
C PHE A 59 -44.92 -15.61 -20.67
N ASP A 60 -45.53 -16.80 -20.82
CA ASP A 60 -46.67 -17.05 -21.71
C ASP A 60 -48.01 -16.69 -21.06
N MET A 61 -48.03 -16.67 -19.73
CA MET A 61 -49.28 -16.43 -18.97
C MET A 61 -49.64 -14.96 -18.84
N PHE A 62 -48.65 -14.08 -18.71
CA PHE A 62 -48.85 -12.67 -18.39
C PHE A 62 -48.09 -11.76 -19.37
N ASP A 63 -48.77 -10.85 -20.06
CA ASP A 63 -48.14 -9.84 -20.90
C ASP A 63 -47.17 -8.93 -20.14
N SER A 64 -47.42 -8.78 -18.83
CA SER A 64 -46.63 -7.99 -17.90
C SER A 64 -45.44 -8.74 -17.28
N TYR A 65 -45.10 -9.96 -17.73
CA TYR A 65 -44.05 -10.81 -17.15
C TYR A 65 -42.72 -10.07 -16.92
N ARG A 66 -42.38 -9.14 -17.81
CA ARG A 66 -41.14 -8.33 -17.72
C ARG A 66 -41.13 -7.36 -16.54
N ASN A 67 -42.26 -7.15 -15.87
CA ASN A 67 -42.34 -6.25 -14.71
C ASN A 67 -42.33 -7.00 -13.38
N ILE A 68 -42.39 -8.34 -13.39
CA ILE A 68 -42.34 -9.18 -12.20
C ILE A 68 -40.94 -9.03 -11.55
N LYS A 69 -40.95 -8.61 -10.29
CA LYS A 69 -39.75 -8.48 -9.46
C LYS A 69 -39.66 -9.54 -8.38
N HIS A 70 -40.81 -9.97 -7.88
CA HIS A 70 -40.89 -10.90 -6.76
C HIS A 70 -41.81 -12.06 -7.09
N ILE A 71 -41.37 -13.25 -6.72
CA ILE A 71 -42.21 -14.45 -6.76
C ILE A 71 -42.39 -14.95 -5.34
N VAL A 72 -43.63 -15.30 -4.98
CA VAL A 72 -44.01 -15.94 -3.72
C VAL A 72 -44.71 -17.25 -4.03
N ILE A 73 -44.13 -18.34 -3.57
CA ILE A 73 -44.78 -19.67 -3.64
C ILE A 73 -45.35 -19.96 -2.26
N ASN A 74 -46.68 -19.99 -2.17
CA ASN A 74 -47.38 -20.22 -0.90
C ASN A 74 -47.22 -21.69 -0.47
N GLU A 75 -47.21 -21.97 0.85
CA GLU A 75 -47.09 -23.32 1.39
C GLU A 75 -48.18 -24.27 0.83
N SER A 76 -49.36 -23.77 0.52
CA SER A 76 -50.43 -24.53 -0.10
C SER A 76 -50.06 -25.16 -1.43
N PHE A 77 -49.04 -24.61 -2.12
CA PHE A 77 -48.53 -25.09 -3.40
C PHE A 77 -47.71 -26.39 -3.31
N LYS A 78 -47.32 -26.82 -2.10
CA LYS A 78 -46.55 -28.07 -1.86
C LYS A 78 -47.22 -29.35 -2.38
N THR A 79 -48.52 -29.31 -2.60
CA THR A 79 -49.30 -30.42 -3.16
C THR A 79 -49.36 -30.39 -4.70
N PHE A 80 -48.81 -29.38 -5.36
CA PHE A 80 -48.58 -29.38 -6.81
C PHE A 80 -47.43 -30.32 -7.15
N THR A 81 -47.67 -31.31 -7.99
CA THR A 81 -46.69 -32.34 -8.34
C THR A 81 -46.43 -32.37 -9.85
N PRO A 82 -45.73 -31.39 -10.39
CA PRO A 82 -45.46 -31.29 -11.81
C PRO A 82 -44.55 -32.40 -12.31
N THR A 83 -44.68 -32.76 -13.57
CA THR A 83 -43.73 -33.64 -14.30
C THR A 83 -42.74 -32.86 -15.14
N SER A 84 -43.06 -31.59 -15.45
CA SER A 84 -42.19 -30.64 -16.13
C SER A 84 -42.22 -29.27 -15.44
N LEU A 85 -41.07 -28.62 -15.39
CA LEU A 85 -40.89 -27.24 -15.03
C LEU A 85 -40.12 -26.47 -16.15
N SER A 86 -40.21 -26.99 -17.38
CA SER A 86 -39.57 -26.35 -18.53
C SER A 86 -40.10 -24.93 -18.72
N ARG A 87 -39.20 -23.93 -18.77
CA ARG A 87 -39.51 -22.48 -18.89
C ARG A 87 -40.33 -21.86 -17.77
N PHE A 88 -40.55 -22.52 -16.63
CA PHE A 88 -41.53 -22.10 -15.63
C PHE A 88 -41.29 -20.67 -15.17
N PHE A 89 -40.05 -20.25 -14.94
CA PHE A 89 -39.66 -18.88 -14.56
C PHE A 89 -38.74 -18.20 -15.62
N ALA A 90 -38.79 -18.68 -16.87
CA ALA A 90 -37.91 -18.13 -17.90
C ALA A 90 -38.23 -16.68 -18.27
N TYR A 91 -37.24 -15.94 -18.72
CA TYR A 91 -37.30 -14.58 -19.27
C TYR A 91 -37.80 -13.49 -18.31
N LEU A 92 -37.81 -13.76 -16.99
CA LEU A 92 -38.15 -12.76 -15.98
C LEU A 92 -36.94 -11.85 -15.69
N THR A 93 -36.65 -10.96 -16.63
CA THR A 93 -35.40 -10.17 -16.63
C THR A 93 -35.26 -9.18 -15.46
N LYS A 94 -36.39 -8.84 -14.77
CA LYS A 94 -36.40 -7.97 -13.59
C LYS A 94 -36.58 -8.74 -12.28
N LEU A 95 -36.67 -10.07 -12.30
CA LEU A 95 -36.88 -10.90 -11.13
C LEU A 95 -35.71 -10.78 -10.15
N GLU A 96 -35.99 -10.30 -8.95
CA GLU A 96 -35.02 -10.04 -7.88
C GLU A 96 -35.05 -11.16 -6.83
N THR A 97 -36.23 -11.65 -6.45
CA THR A 97 -36.38 -12.64 -5.38
C THR A 97 -37.43 -13.69 -5.71
N ILE A 98 -37.20 -14.92 -5.24
CA ILE A 98 -38.19 -16.00 -5.19
C ILE A 98 -38.22 -16.50 -3.74
N THR A 99 -39.37 -16.44 -3.10
CA THR A 99 -39.62 -16.99 -1.75
C THR A 99 -40.54 -18.18 -1.86
N GLY A 100 -40.35 -19.18 -0.98
CA GLY A 100 -41.16 -20.37 -0.96
C GLY A 100 -40.78 -21.43 -2.01
N LEU A 101 -39.58 -21.37 -2.61
CA LEU A 101 -39.08 -22.42 -3.51
C LEU A 101 -39.08 -23.81 -2.85
N GLU A 102 -38.98 -23.88 -1.53
CA GLU A 102 -39.08 -25.10 -0.74
C GLU A 102 -40.45 -25.79 -0.86
N TYR A 103 -41.49 -25.07 -1.29
CA TYR A 103 -42.83 -25.60 -1.51
C TYR A 103 -43.06 -26.08 -2.95
N LEU A 104 -42.10 -25.90 -3.84
CA LEU A 104 -42.17 -26.43 -5.20
C LEU A 104 -41.70 -27.89 -5.20
N ASN A 105 -42.64 -28.81 -5.34
CA ASN A 105 -42.36 -30.25 -5.32
C ASN A 105 -41.78 -30.73 -6.66
N THR A 106 -40.49 -31.12 -6.62
CA THR A 106 -39.75 -31.54 -7.86
C THR A 106 -39.57 -33.05 -7.97
N ALA A 107 -40.15 -33.87 -7.07
CA ALA A 107 -39.91 -35.31 -6.98
C ALA A 107 -40.33 -36.12 -8.25
N ASN A 108 -41.20 -35.56 -9.08
CA ASN A 108 -41.66 -36.20 -10.31
C ASN A 108 -41.21 -35.47 -11.58
N VAL A 109 -40.44 -34.40 -11.43
CA VAL A 109 -40.01 -33.61 -12.58
C VAL A 109 -38.93 -34.34 -13.37
N THR A 110 -39.12 -34.40 -14.68
CA THR A 110 -38.18 -34.99 -15.65
C THR A 110 -37.51 -33.95 -16.54
N ASP A 111 -38.13 -32.75 -16.69
CA ASP A 111 -37.63 -31.66 -17.52
C ASP A 111 -37.60 -30.34 -16.72
N MET A 112 -36.39 -29.78 -16.55
CA MET A 112 -36.09 -28.47 -15.97
C MET A 112 -35.41 -27.52 -16.95
N SER A 113 -35.55 -27.80 -18.27
CA SER A 113 -34.95 -26.97 -19.31
C SER A 113 -35.43 -25.51 -19.20
N LEU A 114 -34.53 -24.55 -19.36
CA LEU A 114 -34.81 -23.11 -19.32
C LEU A 114 -35.53 -22.63 -18.04
N LEU A 115 -35.55 -23.39 -16.95
CA LEU A 115 -36.35 -23.09 -15.76
C LEU A 115 -36.15 -21.64 -15.25
N PHE A 116 -34.89 -21.14 -15.22
CA PHE A 116 -34.52 -19.78 -14.82
C PHE A 116 -33.79 -19.02 -15.97
N ASP A 117 -33.98 -19.46 -17.22
CA ASP A 117 -33.30 -18.84 -18.36
C ASP A 117 -33.55 -17.32 -18.39
N ASN A 118 -32.47 -16.53 -18.50
CA ASN A 118 -32.52 -15.07 -18.63
C ASN A 118 -33.14 -14.33 -17.42
N CYS A 119 -33.01 -14.87 -16.20
CA CYS A 119 -33.36 -14.18 -14.94
C CYS A 119 -32.19 -13.29 -14.49
N GLN A 120 -31.93 -12.19 -15.22
CA GLN A 120 -30.72 -11.37 -15.11
C GLN A 120 -30.54 -10.67 -13.78
N LYS A 121 -31.60 -10.43 -12.98
CA LYS A 121 -31.53 -9.69 -11.70
C LYS A 121 -31.46 -10.59 -10.47
N LEU A 122 -31.71 -11.89 -10.60
CA LEU A 122 -31.53 -12.83 -9.50
C LEU A 122 -30.08 -12.83 -9.03
N THR A 123 -29.88 -12.73 -7.72
CA THR A 123 -28.57 -12.77 -7.09
C THR A 123 -28.29 -14.08 -6.36
N SER A 124 -29.33 -14.78 -5.93
CA SER A 124 -29.23 -16.08 -5.28
C SER A 124 -30.46 -16.95 -5.54
N LEU A 125 -30.27 -18.26 -5.51
CA LEU A 125 -31.33 -19.27 -5.60
C LEU A 125 -31.13 -20.30 -4.48
N ASP A 126 -32.22 -20.66 -3.79
CA ASP A 126 -32.21 -21.73 -2.81
C ASP A 126 -32.93 -22.96 -3.37
N LEU A 127 -32.15 -23.92 -3.87
CA LEU A 127 -32.62 -25.19 -4.44
C LEU A 127 -32.36 -26.36 -3.49
N THR A 128 -32.19 -26.14 -2.18
CA THR A 128 -31.84 -27.18 -1.20
C THR A 128 -32.89 -28.27 -1.13
N ASN A 129 -34.15 -27.96 -1.43
CA ASN A 129 -35.26 -28.93 -1.44
C ASN A 129 -35.51 -29.59 -2.80
N PHE A 130 -34.79 -29.20 -3.85
CA PHE A 130 -34.97 -29.78 -5.18
C PHE A 130 -34.45 -31.22 -5.22
N ASN A 131 -35.36 -32.17 -5.50
CA ASN A 131 -35.00 -33.52 -5.84
C ASN A 131 -34.95 -33.64 -7.38
N THR A 132 -33.76 -33.89 -7.93
CA THR A 132 -33.52 -33.97 -9.38
C THR A 132 -33.21 -35.39 -9.84
N GLU A 133 -33.46 -36.43 -9.05
CA GLU A 133 -33.13 -37.83 -9.35
C GLU A 133 -33.73 -38.30 -10.69
N LYS A 134 -34.91 -37.79 -11.06
CA LYS A 134 -35.61 -38.17 -12.31
C LYS A 134 -35.37 -37.19 -13.46
N VAL A 135 -34.68 -36.10 -13.21
CA VAL A 135 -34.49 -35.07 -14.24
C VAL A 135 -33.49 -35.52 -15.29
N THR A 136 -33.96 -35.54 -16.55
CA THR A 136 -33.15 -35.91 -17.71
C THR A 136 -32.70 -34.72 -18.56
N ASN A 137 -33.40 -33.57 -18.44
CA ASN A 137 -33.14 -32.38 -19.22
C ASN A 137 -32.98 -31.15 -18.33
N MET A 138 -31.77 -30.52 -18.37
CA MET A 138 -31.41 -29.26 -17.73
C MET A 138 -30.85 -28.26 -18.74
N TYR A 139 -31.20 -28.39 -20.02
CA TYR A 139 -30.75 -27.49 -21.10
C TYR A 139 -31.05 -26.05 -20.74
N ARG A 140 -29.98 -25.17 -20.70
CA ARG A 140 -30.09 -23.74 -20.39
C ARG A 140 -30.79 -23.39 -19.08
N MET A 141 -30.77 -24.26 -18.07
CA MET A 141 -31.55 -24.08 -16.81
C MET A 141 -31.28 -22.72 -16.13
N PHE A 142 -30.06 -22.24 -16.15
CA PHE A 142 -29.63 -20.95 -15.54
C PHE A 142 -29.00 -20.00 -16.57
N ASN A 143 -29.16 -20.27 -17.85
CA ASN A 143 -28.50 -19.49 -18.89
C ASN A 143 -28.84 -17.98 -18.77
N ALA A 144 -27.83 -17.12 -18.98
CA ALA A 144 -27.96 -15.67 -18.93
C ALA A 144 -28.41 -15.08 -17.57
N CYS A 145 -28.27 -15.82 -16.47
CA CYS A 145 -28.46 -15.29 -15.12
C CYS A 145 -27.20 -14.51 -14.68
N SER A 146 -26.94 -13.37 -15.32
CA SER A 146 -25.65 -12.67 -15.24
C SER A 146 -25.27 -12.13 -13.85
N ASN A 147 -26.26 -11.83 -12.97
CA ASN A 147 -26.02 -11.37 -11.60
C ASN A 147 -26.14 -12.49 -10.55
N LEU A 148 -26.43 -13.73 -10.95
CA LEU A 148 -26.58 -14.86 -10.03
C LEU A 148 -25.21 -15.22 -9.44
N LYS A 149 -25.06 -14.95 -8.14
CA LYS A 149 -23.81 -15.18 -7.40
C LYS A 149 -23.77 -16.54 -6.72
N THR A 150 -24.94 -17.00 -6.23
CA THR A 150 -24.99 -18.18 -5.37
C THR A 150 -26.20 -19.04 -5.71
N ILE A 151 -25.97 -20.35 -5.87
CA ILE A 151 -27.00 -21.38 -5.92
C ILE A 151 -26.77 -22.30 -4.73
N TYR A 152 -27.72 -22.31 -3.79
CA TYR A 152 -27.72 -23.28 -2.71
C TYR A 152 -28.38 -24.57 -3.15
N ALA A 153 -27.73 -25.71 -2.89
CA ALA A 153 -28.24 -27.02 -3.19
C ALA A 153 -27.94 -28.00 -2.04
N SER A 154 -28.51 -29.20 -2.13
CA SER A 154 -28.20 -30.32 -1.23
C SER A 154 -27.84 -31.55 -2.06
N ASP A 155 -27.48 -32.66 -1.42
CA ASP A 155 -27.21 -33.96 -2.09
C ASP A 155 -28.40 -34.51 -2.86
N LYS A 156 -29.61 -33.95 -2.67
CA LYS A 156 -30.78 -34.29 -3.49
C LYS A 156 -30.73 -33.73 -4.90
N PHE A 157 -29.92 -32.69 -5.12
CA PHE A 157 -29.66 -32.16 -6.46
C PHE A 157 -28.59 -33.00 -7.14
N THR A 158 -28.98 -33.95 -7.92
CA THR A 158 -28.11 -34.86 -8.69
C THR A 158 -28.25 -34.63 -10.18
N THR A 159 -27.19 -34.83 -10.93
CA THR A 159 -27.20 -34.78 -12.41
C THR A 159 -26.96 -36.14 -13.02
N ALA A 160 -27.08 -37.22 -12.25
CA ALA A 160 -26.79 -38.59 -12.70
C ALA A 160 -27.67 -39.03 -13.90
N ALA A 161 -28.96 -38.70 -13.85
CA ALA A 161 -29.92 -39.05 -14.92
C ALA A 161 -29.93 -38.04 -16.08
N VAL A 162 -29.25 -36.89 -15.95
CA VAL A 162 -29.32 -35.81 -16.94
C VAL A 162 -28.56 -36.18 -18.22
N THR A 163 -29.25 -36.13 -19.35
CA THR A 163 -28.70 -36.38 -20.69
C THR A 163 -28.51 -35.08 -21.47
N GLU A 164 -29.32 -34.04 -21.21
CA GLU A 164 -29.30 -32.75 -21.89
C GLU A 164 -29.01 -31.64 -20.92
N SER A 165 -27.86 -30.95 -21.06
CA SER A 165 -27.43 -29.89 -20.13
C SER A 165 -26.63 -28.77 -20.81
N GLN A 166 -26.62 -28.71 -22.15
CA GLN A 166 -25.86 -27.71 -22.87
C GLN A 166 -26.26 -26.29 -22.44
N ASN A 167 -25.25 -25.41 -22.28
CA ASN A 167 -25.45 -24.03 -21.91
C ASN A 167 -26.14 -23.80 -20.55
N MET A 168 -26.14 -24.79 -19.64
CA MET A 168 -26.80 -24.72 -18.34
C MET A 168 -26.41 -23.45 -17.56
N PHE A 169 -25.13 -23.05 -17.61
CA PHE A 169 -24.58 -21.89 -16.90
C PHE A 169 -24.02 -20.81 -17.84
N SER A 170 -24.33 -20.86 -19.15
CA SER A 170 -23.81 -19.86 -20.08
C SER A 170 -24.25 -18.46 -19.69
N GLY A 171 -23.32 -17.50 -19.60
CA GLY A 171 -23.60 -16.12 -19.20
C GLY A 171 -23.86 -15.90 -17.70
N CYS A 172 -23.55 -16.86 -16.81
CA CYS A 172 -23.64 -16.73 -15.35
C CYS A 172 -22.36 -16.11 -14.79
N ASN A 173 -21.96 -14.95 -15.26
CA ASN A 173 -20.64 -14.35 -15.05
C ASN A 173 -20.29 -14.02 -13.57
N SER A 174 -21.28 -14.01 -12.67
CA SER A 174 -21.10 -13.72 -11.25
C SER A 174 -21.13 -14.98 -10.38
N LEU A 175 -21.36 -16.17 -10.96
CA LEU A 175 -21.64 -17.40 -10.20
C LEU A 175 -20.36 -17.94 -9.56
N SER A 176 -20.42 -18.25 -8.28
CA SER A 176 -19.31 -18.82 -7.51
C SER A 176 -19.80 -19.78 -6.43
N GLY A 177 -19.35 -21.01 -6.55
CA GLY A 177 -19.39 -22.04 -5.51
C GLY A 177 -18.01 -22.29 -4.94
N GLU A 178 -17.52 -23.52 -4.99
CA GLU A 178 -16.10 -23.84 -4.78
C GLU A 178 -15.24 -23.30 -5.93
N LEU A 179 -15.80 -23.28 -7.15
CA LEU A 179 -15.20 -22.65 -8.33
C LEU A 179 -15.99 -21.40 -8.70
N ALA A 180 -15.29 -20.37 -9.15
CA ALA A 180 -15.91 -19.24 -9.84
C ALA A 180 -16.15 -19.57 -11.30
N TRP A 181 -17.24 -19.05 -11.86
CA TRP A 181 -17.52 -19.17 -13.29
C TRP A 181 -16.46 -18.41 -14.12
N THR A 182 -15.99 -19.02 -15.20
CA THR A 182 -15.10 -18.38 -16.19
C THR A 182 -15.49 -18.85 -17.58
N SER A 183 -15.23 -18.05 -18.61
CA SER A 183 -15.67 -18.32 -19.98
C SER A 183 -14.97 -19.51 -20.65
N ASP A 184 -13.85 -19.98 -20.10
CA ASP A 184 -13.09 -21.13 -20.55
C ASP A 184 -13.63 -22.46 -20.02
N LYS A 185 -14.53 -22.44 -19.02
CA LYS A 185 -15.15 -23.64 -18.48
C LYS A 185 -16.37 -24.06 -19.28
N VAL A 186 -16.58 -25.37 -19.33
CA VAL A 186 -17.77 -25.94 -19.95
C VAL A 186 -19.02 -25.52 -19.18
N ALA A 187 -20.00 -24.94 -19.88
CA ALA A 187 -21.21 -24.39 -19.26
C ALA A 187 -22.33 -25.44 -19.15
N ASP A 188 -22.03 -26.65 -18.75
CA ASP A 188 -22.97 -27.77 -18.65
C ASP A 188 -23.09 -28.32 -17.23
N LYS A 189 -23.69 -29.50 -17.06
CA LYS A 189 -23.91 -30.17 -15.77
C LYS A 189 -22.61 -30.50 -15.00
N THR A 190 -21.44 -30.48 -15.63
CA THR A 190 -20.16 -30.86 -15.02
C THR A 190 -19.88 -30.10 -13.74
N TYR A 191 -20.29 -28.82 -13.70
CA TYR A 191 -20.10 -27.95 -12.53
C TYR A 191 -21.36 -27.77 -11.68
N ALA A 192 -22.45 -28.53 -11.94
CA ALA A 192 -23.65 -28.51 -11.12
C ALA A 192 -23.50 -29.42 -9.89
N THR A 193 -22.51 -29.16 -9.08
CA THR A 193 -22.12 -29.96 -7.91
C THR A 193 -21.67 -29.10 -6.75
N LEU A 194 -21.78 -29.64 -5.53
CA LEU A 194 -21.28 -29.00 -4.29
C LEU A 194 -19.77 -29.09 -4.16
N ASP A 195 -19.19 -30.22 -4.59
CA ASP A 195 -17.74 -30.44 -4.52
C ASP A 195 -17.12 -30.18 -5.88
N GLY A 196 -16.27 -29.16 -5.98
CA GLY A 196 -15.59 -28.77 -7.21
C GLY A 196 -16.49 -28.10 -8.25
N GLY A 197 -17.64 -27.55 -7.86
CA GLY A 197 -18.59 -26.92 -8.77
C GLY A 197 -19.07 -25.53 -8.34
N TYR A 198 -20.22 -25.13 -8.92
CA TYR A 198 -20.80 -23.81 -8.70
C TYR A 198 -21.83 -23.77 -7.56
N PHE A 199 -22.20 -24.90 -6.98
CA PHE A 199 -23.20 -24.96 -5.93
C PHE A 199 -22.57 -24.82 -4.55
N ARG A 200 -23.38 -24.35 -3.59
CA ARG A 200 -23.02 -24.16 -2.20
C ARG A 200 -24.00 -24.92 -1.30
N GLU A 201 -23.49 -25.49 -0.23
CA GLU A 201 -24.36 -26.05 0.83
C GLU A 201 -24.79 -24.90 1.74
N LYS A 202 -26.09 -24.82 2.00
CA LYS A 202 -26.65 -23.76 2.88
C LYS A 202 -26.18 -23.95 4.30
N GLY A 203 -25.69 -22.86 4.92
CA GLY A 203 -25.15 -22.87 6.28
C GLY A 203 -23.65 -23.17 6.39
N VAL A 204 -22.99 -23.57 5.31
CA VAL A 204 -21.52 -23.72 5.27
C VAL A 204 -20.89 -22.39 4.95
N ALA A 205 -20.11 -21.87 5.90
CA ALA A 205 -19.40 -20.60 5.76
C ALA A 205 -18.19 -20.73 4.82
N ASP A 206 -17.82 -19.62 4.20
CA ASP A 206 -16.55 -19.51 3.48
C ASP A 206 -15.38 -19.66 4.45
N ARG A 207 -14.34 -20.34 4.01
CA ARG A 207 -13.14 -20.59 4.80
C ARG A 207 -11.87 -20.63 3.94
N PRO A 208 -10.70 -20.43 4.51
CA PRO A 208 -9.45 -20.66 3.80
C PRO A 208 -9.17 -22.17 3.69
N TRP A 209 -8.54 -22.57 2.60
CA TRP A 209 -8.06 -23.94 2.36
C TRP A 209 -6.92 -23.93 1.34
N VAL A 210 -6.19 -25.03 1.27
CA VAL A 210 -5.00 -25.15 0.42
C VAL A 210 -5.13 -26.38 -0.48
N LYS A 211 -4.70 -26.24 -1.73
CA LYS A 211 -4.68 -27.32 -2.72
C LYS A 211 -3.25 -27.54 -3.22
N TYR A 212 -2.79 -28.77 -3.19
CA TYR A 212 -1.57 -29.16 -3.87
C TYR A 212 -1.88 -29.89 -5.18
N ALA A 213 -1.25 -29.47 -6.28
CA ALA A 213 -1.31 -30.13 -7.57
C ALA A 213 -0.02 -29.86 -8.36
N GLU A 214 0.60 -30.89 -8.91
CA GLU A 214 1.72 -30.79 -9.86
C GLU A 214 2.85 -29.85 -9.41
N GLY A 215 3.29 -29.96 -8.17
CA GLY A 215 4.35 -29.10 -7.61
C GLY A 215 3.90 -27.71 -7.18
N THR A 216 2.62 -27.37 -7.39
CA THR A 216 2.04 -26.08 -7.01
C THR A 216 1.15 -26.20 -5.78
N LEU A 217 1.37 -25.34 -4.78
CA LEU A 217 0.53 -25.19 -3.62
C LEU A 217 -0.31 -23.91 -3.77
N THR A 218 -1.63 -24.05 -3.83
CA THR A 218 -2.55 -22.93 -4.04
C THR A 218 -3.39 -22.65 -2.80
N PHE A 219 -3.31 -21.43 -2.28
CA PHE A 219 -4.11 -20.93 -1.15
C PHE A 219 -5.37 -20.25 -1.67
N ARG A 220 -6.53 -20.63 -1.14
CA ARG A 220 -7.86 -20.14 -1.55
C ARG A 220 -8.72 -19.78 -0.34
N TYR A 221 -9.69 -18.90 -0.57
CA TYR A 221 -10.74 -18.59 0.40
C TYR A 221 -12.09 -18.62 -0.30
N GLY A 222 -13.07 -19.32 0.29
CA GLY A 222 -14.41 -19.39 -0.26
C GLY A 222 -15.15 -20.59 0.28
N PHE A 223 -16.23 -20.93 -0.42
CA PHE A 223 -16.98 -22.11 -0.11
C PHE A 223 -16.13 -23.38 -0.30
N LYS A 224 -16.07 -24.18 0.73
CA LYS A 224 -15.48 -25.52 0.69
C LYS A 224 -16.23 -26.39 1.70
N ARG A 225 -16.97 -27.38 1.18
CA ARG A 225 -17.80 -28.27 2.01
C ARG A 225 -16.92 -29.10 2.94
N THR A 226 -15.97 -29.81 2.36
CA THR A 226 -14.99 -30.65 3.05
C THR A 226 -13.60 -30.44 2.50
N VAL A 227 -12.60 -30.44 3.34
CA VAL A 227 -11.20 -30.50 2.95
C VAL A 227 -10.76 -31.98 3.04
N ASP A 228 -10.28 -32.54 1.96
CA ASP A 228 -9.94 -33.97 1.87
C ASP A 228 -8.44 -34.15 1.54
N ILE A 229 -7.68 -34.64 2.52
CA ILE A 229 -6.25 -34.88 2.37
C ILE A 229 -5.93 -35.91 1.27
N ASN A 230 -6.85 -36.85 0.99
CA ASN A 230 -6.68 -37.82 -0.08
C ASN A 230 -6.78 -37.18 -1.48
N ARG A 231 -7.34 -35.96 -1.54
CA ARG A 231 -7.39 -35.10 -2.73
C ARG A 231 -6.30 -34.05 -2.75
N ASN A 232 -5.30 -34.15 -1.84
CA ASN A 232 -4.27 -33.13 -1.62
C ASN A 232 -4.86 -31.74 -1.26
N GLU A 233 -5.89 -31.72 -0.45
CA GLU A 233 -6.52 -30.54 0.10
C GLU A 233 -6.25 -30.46 1.59
N TYR A 234 -5.98 -29.26 2.10
CA TYR A 234 -5.50 -29.07 3.47
C TYR A 234 -6.20 -27.89 4.14
N GLU A 235 -6.46 -28.00 5.42
CA GLU A 235 -6.85 -26.88 6.29
C GLU A 235 -5.62 -26.01 6.57
N LEU A 236 -5.83 -24.74 6.90
CA LEU A 236 -4.75 -23.96 7.52
C LEU A 236 -4.45 -24.50 8.91
N ASN A 237 -3.15 -24.55 9.24
CA ASN A 237 -2.74 -24.90 10.62
C ASN A 237 -3.18 -23.83 11.62
N SER A 238 -3.20 -24.21 12.88
CA SER A 238 -3.47 -23.33 14.02
C SER A 238 -2.29 -23.30 14.98
N GLY A 239 -2.11 -22.19 15.68
CA GLY A 239 -1.02 -22.05 16.68
C GLY A 239 0.36 -22.27 16.09
N GLU A 240 1.14 -23.13 16.71
CA GLU A 240 2.53 -23.43 16.35
C GLU A 240 2.70 -24.80 15.63
N ASP A 241 1.60 -25.42 15.22
CA ASP A 241 1.62 -26.70 14.53
C ASP A 241 2.23 -26.56 13.13
N THR A 242 2.92 -27.59 12.66
CA THR A 242 3.42 -27.65 11.29
C THR A 242 2.27 -28.01 10.36
N PRO A 243 2.11 -27.29 9.23
CA PRO A 243 1.08 -27.62 8.25
C PRO A 243 1.24 -29.03 7.65
N GLU A 244 0.13 -29.69 7.34
CA GLU A 244 0.13 -31.04 6.75
C GLU A 244 0.62 -31.08 5.30
N TRP A 245 0.61 -29.93 4.57
CA TRP A 245 1.08 -29.85 3.18
C TRP A 245 2.58 -29.81 3.00
N ASN A 246 3.37 -29.98 4.06
CA ASN A 246 4.82 -29.93 3.98
C ASN A 246 5.38 -30.99 3.01
N SER A 247 5.80 -30.54 1.83
CA SER A 247 6.38 -31.39 0.78
C SER A 247 7.60 -30.72 0.15
N SER A 248 8.71 -31.44 0.14
CA SER A 248 9.97 -31.03 -0.52
C SER A 248 9.87 -30.93 -2.07
N ASN A 249 8.74 -31.30 -2.64
CA ASN A 249 8.51 -31.27 -4.09
C ASN A 249 7.74 -30.02 -4.57
N ILE A 250 7.43 -29.10 -3.67
CA ILE A 250 6.77 -27.84 -4.02
C ILE A 250 7.79 -26.91 -4.68
N THR A 251 7.48 -26.50 -5.91
CA THR A 251 8.30 -25.58 -6.71
C THR A 251 7.65 -24.21 -6.85
N ARG A 252 6.32 -24.12 -6.63
CA ARG A 252 5.52 -22.91 -6.79
C ARG A 252 4.46 -22.80 -5.69
N VAL A 253 4.24 -21.59 -5.21
CA VAL A 253 3.14 -21.22 -4.31
C VAL A 253 2.30 -20.14 -4.99
N VAL A 254 0.98 -20.25 -4.89
CA VAL A 254 0.03 -19.27 -5.43
C VAL A 254 -0.96 -18.89 -4.33
N PHE A 255 -1.06 -17.61 -4.04
CA PHE A 255 -2.17 -17.05 -3.29
C PHE A 255 -3.22 -16.55 -4.29
N ASP A 256 -4.29 -17.32 -4.47
CA ASP A 256 -5.43 -16.91 -5.30
C ASP A 256 -6.01 -15.57 -4.78
N ALA A 257 -6.54 -14.73 -5.69
CA ALA A 257 -7.11 -13.42 -5.31
C ALA A 257 -8.21 -13.54 -4.23
N SER A 258 -8.92 -14.66 -4.16
CA SER A 258 -9.91 -14.93 -3.10
C SER A 258 -9.29 -14.95 -1.71
N PHE A 259 -8.00 -15.34 -1.59
CA PHE A 259 -7.31 -15.46 -0.30
C PHE A 259 -7.14 -14.12 0.41
N ALA A 260 -7.30 -13.00 -0.28
CA ALA A 260 -7.33 -11.66 0.34
C ALA A 260 -8.44 -11.52 1.42
N ASN A 261 -9.44 -12.39 1.40
CA ASN A 261 -10.51 -12.46 2.42
C ASN A 261 -10.15 -13.33 3.62
N ALA A 262 -9.11 -14.16 3.52
CA ALA A 262 -8.65 -14.98 4.65
C ALA A 262 -8.03 -14.11 5.75
N ARG A 263 -8.14 -14.57 6.99
CA ARG A 263 -7.58 -13.90 8.18
C ARG A 263 -6.85 -14.93 9.03
N PRO A 264 -5.72 -15.45 8.54
CA PRO A 264 -4.96 -16.42 9.30
C PRO A 264 -4.45 -15.81 10.61
N THR A 265 -4.39 -16.61 11.65
CA THR A 265 -3.85 -16.23 12.96
C THR A 265 -2.40 -16.66 13.14
N THR A 266 -1.93 -17.56 12.28
CA THR A 266 -0.54 -18.02 12.22
C THR A 266 -0.10 -18.26 10.78
N CYS A 267 1.19 -18.04 10.53
CA CYS A 267 1.89 -18.48 9.32
C CYS A 267 3.06 -19.43 9.70
N CYS A 268 2.98 -20.06 10.88
CA CYS A 268 4.02 -20.94 11.39
C CYS A 268 4.31 -22.06 10.39
N ALA A 269 5.58 -22.17 9.98
CA ALA A 269 6.12 -23.23 9.12
C ALA A 269 5.44 -23.38 7.74
N TRP A 270 4.73 -22.38 7.24
CA TRP A 270 3.95 -22.52 6.00
C TRP A 270 4.76 -23.01 4.80
N PHE A 271 5.99 -22.56 4.66
CA PHE A 271 6.88 -22.93 3.55
C PHE A 271 8.17 -23.58 4.04
N GLN A 272 8.16 -24.09 5.27
CA GLN A 272 9.34 -24.73 5.86
C GLN A 272 9.80 -25.92 5.00
N ASN A 273 11.11 -25.99 4.73
CA ASN A 273 11.76 -27.05 3.95
C ASN A 273 11.34 -27.13 2.46
N PHE A 274 10.75 -26.09 1.90
CA PHE A 274 10.46 -26.02 0.46
C PHE A 274 11.73 -25.69 -0.32
N ILE A 275 12.70 -26.59 -0.30
CA ILE A 275 14.05 -26.38 -0.87
C ILE A 275 14.06 -26.18 -2.39
N LYS A 276 12.98 -26.57 -3.08
CA LYS A 276 12.78 -26.39 -4.53
C LYS A 276 11.87 -25.23 -4.87
N LEU A 277 11.39 -24.48 -3.88
CA LEU A 277 10.50 -23.36 -4.13
C LEU A 277 11.24 -22.23 -4.86
N GLU A 278 10.77 -21.91 -6.04
CA GLU A 278 11.35 -20.90 -6.93
C GLU A 278 10.54 -19.60 -6.89
N HIS A 279 9.20 -19.70 -6.82
CA HIS A 279 8.31 -18.55 -6.92
C HIS A 279 7.13 -18.62 -5.96
N ILE A 280 6.76 -17.46 -5.42
CA ILE A 280 5.50 -17.22 -4.70
C ILE A 280 4.74 -16.14 -5.48
N GLU A 281 3.55 -16.47 -5.97
CA GLU A 281 2.69 -15.56 -6.71
C GLU A 281 1.51 -15.12 -5.86
N GLY A 282 1.08 -13.86 -6.04
CA GLY A 282 -0.07 -13.32 -5.34
C GLY A 282 0.14 -13.17 -3.84
N ILE A 283 1.39 -13.07 -3.36
CA ILE A 283 1.69 -12.94 -1.92
C ILE A 283 1.02 -11.69 -1.31
N GLU A 284 0.71 -10.69 -2.10
CA GLU A 284 -0.05 -9.51 -1.74
C GLU A 284 -1.49 -9.85 -1.28
N ASN A 285 -2.01 -11.02 -1.65
CA ASN A 285 -3.30 -11.52 -1.19
C ASN A 285 -3.23 -12.18 0.20
N LEU A 286 -2.04 -12.33 0.78
CA LEU A 286 -1.88 -12.82 2.15
C LEU A 286 -2.05 -11.67 3.15
N ASN A 287 -3.18 -11.64 3.85
CA ASN A 287 -3.44 -10.66 4.90
C ASN A 287 -2.91 -11.16 6.24
N THR A 288 -1.82 -10.55 6.72
CA THR A 288 -1.14 -10.95 7.97
C THR A 288 -1.57 -10.15 9.20
N ALA A 289 -2.61 -9.31 9.12
CA ALA A 289 -3.00 -8.40 10.20
C ALA A 289 -3.34 -9.10 11.54
N ASN A 290 -3.79 -10.35 11.49
CA ASN A 290 -4.14 -11.15 12.67
C ASN A 290 -3.08 -12.20 13.03
N VAL A 291 -1.98 -12.25 12.29
CA VAL A 291 -0.93 -13.25 12.50
C VAL A 291 -0.13 -12.93 13.76
N THR A 292 -0.02 -13.90 14.66
CA THR A 292 0.74 -13.80 15.90
C THR A 292 2.07 -14.53 15.85
N SER A 293 2.21 -15.53 14.96
CA SER A 293 3.45 -16.30 14.77
C SER A 293 3.80 -16.42 13.30
N MET A 294 5.05 -16.10 12.97
CA MET A 294 5.69 -16.33 11.68
C MET A 294 6.91 -17.28 11.82
N ARG A 295 6.91 -18.07 12.90
CA ARG A 295 8.00 -19.01 13.19
C ARG A 295 8.24 -19.92 12.00
N SER A 296 9.50 -20.03 11.56
CA SER A 296 9.95 -20.91 10.47
C SER A 296 9.19 -20.72 9.14
N MET A 297 8.49 -19.61 8.91
CA MET A 297 7.60 -19.45 7.75
C MET A 297 8.30 -19.72 6.42
N PHE A 298 9.53 -19.26 6.24
CA PHE A 298 10.33 -19.46 5.03
C PHE A 298 11.60 -20.30 5.30
N CYS A 299 11.68 -20.95 6.45
CA CYS A 299 12.89 -21.71 6.84
C CYS A 299 13.26 -22.75 5.78
N CYS A 300 14.54 -22.75 5.36
CA CYS A 300 15.08 -23.70 4.37
C CYS A 300 14.39 -23.65 2.99
N THR A 301 13.95 -22.48 2.52
CA THR A 301 13.40 -22.33 1.16
C THR A 301 14.50 -22.15 0.11
N GLY A 302 14.14 -22.51 -1.14
CA GLY A 302 15.01 -22.32 -2.31
C GLY A 302 14.99 -20.92 -2.92
N LEU A 303 14.17 -20.01 -2.40
CA LEU A 303 13.91 -18.68 -2.94
C LEU A 303 15.19 -17.85 -3.10
N THR A 304 15.31 -17.18 -4.25
CA THR A 304 16.39 -16.22 -4.55
C THR A 304 15.98 -14.77 -4.27
N SER A 305 14.70 -14.48 -4.32
CA SER A 305 14.07 -13.21 -3.96
C SER A 305 12.75 -13.45 -3.23
N LEU A 306 12.34 -12.51 -2.39
CA LEU A 306 11.11 -12.58 -1.62
C LEU A 306 10.61 -11.18 -1.31
N ASP A 307 9.40 -10.86 -1.77
CA ASP A 307 8.71 -9.62 -1.43
C ASP A 307 7.81 -9.85 -0.21
N VAL A 308 8.09 -9.16 0.89
CA VAL A 308 7.28 -9.17 2.12
C VAL A 308 6.82 -7.75 2.51
N THR A 309 6.85 -6.82 1.57
CA THR A 309 6.50 -5.41 1.81
C THR A 309 5.03 -5.20 2.15
N ASN A 310 4.15 -6.16 1.82
CA ASN A 310 2.73 -6.14 2.20
C ASN A 310 2.45 -6.73 3.60
N PHE A 311 3.45 -7.29 4.29
CA PHE A 311 3.22 -7.95 5.58
C PHE A 311 2.96 -6.93 6.70
N ASN A 312 1.84 -7.08 7.38
CA ASN A 312 1.56 -6.39 8.63
C ASN A 312 2.01 -7.28 9.80
N THR A 313 3.09 -6.88 10.47
CA THR A 313 3.67 -7.64 11.58
C THR A 313 3.35 -7.07 12.97
N ALA A 314 2.45 -6.09 13.06
CA ALA A 314 2.15 -5.38 14.32
C ALA A 314 1.57 -6.27 15.44
N THR A 315 1.08 -7.46 15.11
CA THR A 315 0.53 -8.45 16.05
C THR A 315 1.46 -9.62 16.31
N VAL A 316 2.55 -9.73 15.55
CA VAL A 316 3.48 -10.87 15.63
C VAL A 316 4.30 -10.83 16.90
N THR A 317 4.37 -11.97 17.59
CA THR A 317 5.15 -12.18 18.82
C THR A 317 6.32 -13.14 18.64
N ASP A 318 6.26 -14.05 17.65
CA ASP A 318 7.34 -15.00 17.34
C ASP A 318 7.74 -14.91 15.85
N MET A 319 9.01 -14.58 15.61
CA MET A 319 9.68 -14.57 14.30
C MET A 319 10.88 -15.52 14.28
N SER A 320 10.96 -16.47 15.23
CA SER A 320 12.09 -17.39 15.29
C SER A 320 12.18 -18.23 14.02
N ASP A 321 13.40 -18.43 13.55
CA ASP A 321 13.74 -19.20 12.37
C ASP A 321 13.05 -18.75 11.07
N MET A 322 12.41 -17.55 11.02
CA MET A 322 11.53 -17.14 9.91
C MET A 322 12.20 -17.26 8.54
N PHE A 323 13.44 -16.83 8.42
CA PHE A 323 14.26 -16.92 7.19
C PHE A 323 15.46 -17.84 7.34
N SER A 324 15.47 -18.67 8.39
CA SER A 324 16.62 -19.54 8.68
C SER A 324 16.93 -20.43 7.48
N VAL A 325 18.22 -20.53 7.12
CA VAL A 325 18.75 -21.35 6.03
C VAL A 325 18.18 -21.01 4.63
N CYS A 326 17.68 -19.79 4.42
CA CYS A 326 17.39 -19.26 3.09
C CYS A 326 18.69 -18.94 2.36
N ARG A 327 19.39 -19.98 1.89
CA ARG A 327 20.79 -19.87 1.41
C ARG A 327 20.95 -19.06 0.16
N ASN A 328 19.91 -18.98 -0.69
CA ASN A 328 19.95 -18.34 -2.00
C ASN A 328 19.47 -16.89 -1.97
N LEU A 329 18.82 -16.46 -0.87
CA LEU A 329 18.27 -15.12 -0.72
C LEU A 329 19.41 -14.10 -0.62
N ALA A 330 19.49 -13.18 -1.59
CA ALA A 330 20.56 -12.19 -1.70
C ALA A 330 20.23 -10.87 -1.04
N GLU A 331 18.96 -10.49 -1.04
CA GLU A 331 18.42 -9.25 -0.48
C GLU A 331 17.05 -9.49 0.15
N LEU A 332 16.68 -8.65 1.11
CA LEU A 332 15.42 -8.73 1.83
C LEU A 332 15.03 -7.36 2.36
N ASP A 333 13.91 -6.83 1.88
CA ASP A 333 13.34 -5.58 2.38
C ASP A 333 12.39 -5.86 3.55
N LEU A 334 12.78 -5.36 4.74
CA LEU A 334 12.02 -5.48 5.98
C LEU A 334 11.55 -4.11 6.49
N SER A 335 11.56 -3.07 5.66
CA SER A 335 11.27 -1.68 6.04
C SER A 335 9.87 -1.48 6.64
N ASN A 336 8.91 -2.36 6.30
CA ASN A 336 7.54 -2.34 6.82
C ASN A 336 7.34 -3.17 8.09
N PHE A 337 8.37 -3.91 8.58
CA PHE A 337 8.22 -4.77 9.75
C PHE A 337 8.10 -3.94 11.03
N ASN A 338 7.03 -4.16 11.77
CA ASN A 338 6.84 -3.63 13.12
C ASN A 338 7.14 -4.75 14.14
N THR A 339 8.24 -4.64 14.85
CA THR A 339 8.70 -5.67 15.79
C THR A 339 8.42 -5.35 17.26
N ALA A 340 7.68 -4.29 17.56
CA ALA A 340 7.46 -3.81 18.93
C ALA A 340 6.75 -4.81 19.88
N LYS A 341 6.13 -5.87 19.34
CA LYS A 341 5.52 -6.95 20.13
C LYS A 341 6.32 -8.26 20.09
N VAL A 342 7.35 -8.34 19.28
CA VAL A 342 8.12 -9.59 19.10
C VAL A 342 8.91 -9.90 20.36
N THR A 343 8.80 -11.15 20.82
CA THR A 343 9.51 -11.68 22.00
C THR A 343 10.59 -12.70 21.64
N ASN A 344 10.51 -13.28 20.44
CA ASN A 344 11.44 -14.32 20.00
C ASN A 344 11.90 -14.08 18.55
N MET A 345 13.22 -13.91 18.36
CA MET A 345 13.91 -13.75 17.07
C MET A 345 15.06 -14.77 16.93
N ARG A 346 15.00 -15.88 17.68
CA ARG A 346 16.03 -16.91 17.61
C ARG A 346 16.23 -17.34 16.15
N SER A 347 17.49 -17.42 15.72
CA SER A 347 17.91 -17.93 14.39
C SER A 347 17.20 -17.26 13.19
N MET A 348 16.60 -16.07 13.34
CA MET A 348 15.73 -15.47 12.30
C MET A 348 16.38 -15.43 10.92
N PHE A 349 17.68 -15.16 10.84
CA PHE A 349 18.46 -15.11 9.59
C PHE A 349 19.58 -16.14 9.54
N SER A 350 19.61 -17.09 10.48
CA SER A 350 20.71 -18.06 10.58
C SER A 350 20.91 -18.82 9.27
N GLY A 351 22.14 -18.89 8.76
CA GLY A 351 22.47 -19.62 7.54
C GLY A 351 22.01 -18.99 6.23
N CYS A 352 21.62 -17.72 6.21
CA CYS A 352 21.36 -16.93 5.00
C CYS A 352 22.69 -16.58 4.34
N LYS A 353 23.27 -17.50 3.59
CA LYS A 353 24.67 -17.42 3.12
C LYS A 353 24.89 -16.30 2.08
N ASN A 354 23.88 -15.95 1.30
CA ASN A 354 24.01 -14.98 0.21
C ASN A 354 23.60 -13.56 0.59
N LEU A 355 22.94 -13.34 1.73
CA LEU A 355 22.63 -12.00 2.21
C LEU A 355 23.93 -11.21 2.42
N ALA A 356 24.06 -10.07 1.73
CA ALA A 356 25.21 -9.19 1.81
C ALA A 356 25.00 -8.06 2.83
N GLU A 357 23.77 -7.61 3.00
CA GLU A 357 23.38 -6.51 3.87
C GLU A 357 22.01 -6.81 4.50
N LEU A 358 21.81 -6.35 5.73
CA LEU A 358 20.50 -6.33 6.40
C LEU A 358 20.22 -4.95 6.98
N ASP A 359 19.05 -4.41 6.66
CA ASP A 359 18.54 -3.18 7.27
C ASP A 359 17.50 -3.53 8.33
N LEU A 360 17.88 -3.40 9.59
CA LEU A 360 17.05 -3.61 10.77
C LEU A 360 16.85 -2.28 11.53
N SER A 361 17.02 -1.16 10.84
CA SER A 361 16.93 0.17 11.46
C SER A 361 15.51 0.54 11.94
N ASN A 362 14.48 -0.17 11.48
CA ASN A 362 13.11 -0.06 11.94
C ASN A 362 12.75 -1.05 13.07
N PHE A 363 13.67 -1.96 13.45
CA PHE A 363 13.40 -2.95 14.47
C PHE A 363 13.44 -2.35 15.87
N ASN A 364 12.37 -2.54 16.62
CA ASN A 364 12.33 -2.31 18.06
C ASN A 364 12.41 -3.66 18.76
N THR A 365 13.53 -3.91 19.48
CA THR A 365 13.81 -5.21 20.10
C THR A 365 13.69 -5.18 21.62
N ALA A 366 13.11 -4.12 22.20
CA ALA A 366 13.04 -3.96 23.67
C ALA A 366 12.32 -5.10 24.39
N LYS A 367 11.40 -5.81 23.72
CA LYS A 367 10.66 -6.96 24.29
C LYS A 367 11.25 -8.31 23.91
N VAL A 368 12.28 -8.35 23.07
CA VAL A 368 12.83 -9.63 22.60
C VAL A 368 13.61 -10.30 23.70
N MET A 369 13.20 -11.53 24.05
CA MET A 369 13.81 -12.36 25.10
C MET A 369 14.82 -13.38 24.55
N ASN A 370 14.80 -13.65 23.25
CA ASN A 370 15.70 -14.63 22.64
C ASN A 370 16.11 -14.21 21.22
N MET A 371 17.42 -14.00 21.02
CA MET A 371 18.06 -13.71 19.72
C MET A 371 19.21 -14.69 19.44
N ALA A 372 19.28 -15.82 20.15
CA ALA A 372 20.38 -16.77 19.94
C ALA A 372 20.50 -17.17 18.47
N ASN A 373 21.72 -17.22 17.94
CA ASN A 373 22.05 -17.56 16.56
C ASN A 373 21.43 -16.66 15.47
N MET A 374 20.91 -15.47 15.79
CA MET A 374 20.08 -14.67 14.86
C MET A 374 20.73 -14.49 13.49
N PHE A 375 22.04 -14.29 13.41
CA PHE A 375 22.81 -14.10 12.17
C PHE A 375 23.83 -15.22 11.90
N SER A 376 23.85 -16.27 12.73
CA SER A 376 24.87 -17.32 12.65
C SER A 376 24.95 -17.92 11.25
N GLY A 377 26.17 -18.05 10.69
CA GLY A 377 26.38 -18.64 9.36
C GLY A 377 26.01 -17.79 8.16
N CYS A 378 25.79 -16.49 8.33
CA CYS A 378 25.61 -15.52 7.23
C CYS A 378 26.96 -15.17 6.63
N LEU A 379 27.50 -16.04 5.76
CA LEU A 379 28.89 -16.00 5.28
C LEU A 379 29.23 -14.75 4.44
N ASN A 380 28.27 -14.19 3.73
CA ASN A 380 28.46 -13.02 2.87
C ASN A 380 28.04 -11.70 3.51
N LEU A 381 27.43 -11.74 4.71
CA LEU A 381 26.92 -10.55 5.38
C LEU A 381 28.08 -9.63 5.78
N THR A 382 28.09 -8.42 5.24
CA THR A 382 29.09 -7.39 5.49
C THR A 382 28.61 -6.33 6.45
N THR A 383 27.31 -6.00 6.42
CA THR A 383 26.74 -4.86 7.16
C THR A 383 25.37 -5.20 7.72
N ILE A 384 25.13 -4.83 8.97
CA ILE A 384 23.82 -4.86 9.62
C ILE A 384 23.52 -3.44 10.10
N TYR A 385 22.56 -2.78 9.46
CA TYR A 385 22.10 -1.46 9.89
C TYR A 385 21.09 -1.59 11.02
N VAL A 386 21.25 -0.75 12.04
CA VAL A 386 20.36 -0.65 13.20
C VAL A 386 20.10 0.80 13.57
N ASN A 387 19.11 1.02 14.43
CA ASN A 387 18.88 2.27 15.16
C ASN A 387 19.09 2.09 16.69
N ASP A 388 18.74 3.08 17.49
CA ASP A 388 18.84 3.02 18.96
C ASP A 388 17.77 2.12 19.61
N ASP A 389 16.68 1.77 18.88
CA ASP A 389 15.64 0.87 19.37
C ASP A 389 16.05 -0.61 19.24
N PHE A 390 17.15 -0.90 18.51
CA PHE A 390 17.73 -2.23 18.47
C PHE A 390 18.59 -2.47 19.71
N VAL A 391 17.98 -2.95 20.76
CA VAL A 391 18.62 -3.23 22.04
C VAL A 391 18.63 -4.73 22.32
N ILE A 392 19.69 -5.23 23.00
CA ILE A 392 19.74 -6.63 23.43
C ILE A 392 19.62 -6.68 24.95
N THR A 393 18.50 -7.18 25.42
CA THR A 393 18.15 -7.23 26.86
C THR A 393 18.55 -8.55 27.54
N ASN A 394 19.01 -9.53 26.76
CA ASN A 394 19.32 -10.88 27.25
C ASN A 394 20.70 -11.37 26.76
N LYS A 395 21.20 -12.45 27.40
CA LYS A 395 22.50 -13.07 27.07
C LYS A 395 22.38 -14.05 25.91
N SER A 396 22.08 -13.54 24.71
CA SER A 396 22.03 -14.35 23.50
C SER A 396 23.41 -14.79 23.02
N PHE A 397 23.54 -16.07 22.65
CA PHE A 397 24.82 -16.67 22.24
C PHE A 397 24.91 -16.74 20.71
N ARG A 398 26.15 -16.82 20.19
CA ARG A 398 26.46 -17.12 18.79
C ARG A 398 25.70 -16.28 17.77
N LEU A 399 25.42 -15.01 18.10
CA LEU A 399 24.70 -14.13 17.18
C LEU A 399 25.41 -14.05 15.83
N PHE A 400 26.75 -13.94 15.84
CA PHE A 400 27.57 -13.68 14.67
C PHE A 400 28.50 -14.84 14.31
N SER A 401 28.33 -16.03 14.92
CA SER A 401 29.22 -17.19 14.63
C SER A 401 29.21 -17.49 13.13
N GLY A 402 30.40 -17.51 12.50
CA GLY A 402 30.55 -17.74 11.07
C GLY A 402 30.20 -16.57 10.15
N CYS A 403 29.96 -15.35 10.65
CA CYS A 403 29.74 -14.14 9.84
C CYS A 403 31.10 -13.52 9.42
N THR A 404 31.90 -14.26 8.68
CA THR A 404 33.33 -13.97 8.46
C THR A 404 33.63 -12.68 7.69
N LYS A 405 32.64 -12.07 7.05
CA LYS A 405 32.79 -10.79 6.32
C LYS A 405 32.19 -9.58 7.05
N LEU A 406 31.52 -9.83 8.20
CA LEU A 406 30.81 -8.79 8.92
C LEU A 406 31.76 -7.76 9.52
N LYS A 407 31.43 -6.49 9.35
CA LYS A 407 32.18 -5.32 9.81
C LYS A 407 31.26 -4.33 10.52
N GLY A 408 31.85 -3.60 11.44
CA GLY A 408 31.24 -2.51 12.14
C GLY A 408 32.33 -1.64 12.76
N ALA A 409 32.23 -1.29 14.05
CA ALA A 409 33.36 -0.74 14.80
C ALA A 409 34.50 -1.75 14.97
N ILE A 410 34.17 -3.05 14.90
CA ILE A 410 35.13 -4.16 14.68
C ILE A 410 35.27 -4.31 13.16
N THR A 411 36.45 -4.00 12.64
CA THR A 411 36.75 -3.97 11.18
C THR A 411 37.11 -5.35 10.61
N GLU A 412 37.46 -6.31 11.46
CA GLU A 412 37.81 -7.69 11.10
C GLU A 412 37.07 -8.67 12.00
N TYR A 413 36.54 -9.73 11.39
CA TYR A 413 35.82 -10.75 12.13
C TYR A 413 36.73 -11.49 13.12
N ASP A 414 36.21 -11.71 14.34
CA ASP A 414 36.89 -12.42 15.44
C ASP A 414 35.93 -13.45 16.02
N GLU A 415 36.25 -14.75 15.86
CA GLU A 415 35.42 -15.86 16.34
C GLU A 415 35.18 -15.83 17.86
N SER A 416 36.07 -15.20 18.65
CA SER A 416 35.88 -15.01 20.09
C SER A 416 34.83 -13.93 20.43
N LYS A 417 34.41 -13.11 19.44
CA LYS A 417 33.52 -11.97 19.59
C LYS A 417 32.17 -12.18 18.88
N THR A 418 31.51 -13.30 19.16
CA THR A 418 30.29 -13.67 18.41
C THR A 418 29.00 -13.58 19.19
N ASP A 419 29.03 -13.14 20.45
CA ASP A 419 27.84 -13.06 21.30
C ASP A 419 27.21 -11.65 21.37
N TYR A 420 26.16 -11.49 22.19
CA TYR A 420 25.38 -10.28 22.39
C TYR A 420 26.20 -9.03 22.76
N ARG A 421 27.37 -9.16 23.39
CA ARG A 421 28.23 -8.05 23.80
C ARG A 421 28.74 -7.23 22.62
N PHE A 422 28.82 -7.86 21.45
CA PHE A 422 29.29 -7.26 20.20
C PHE A 422 28.13 -6.84 19.25
N ALA A 423 26.89 -6.96 19.69
CA ALA A 423 25.73 -6.52 18.96
C ALA A 423 25.40 -5.05 19.27
N ASN A 424 26.31 -4.17 18.86
CA ASN A 424 26.16 -2.73 18.99
C ASN A 424 27.05 -2.02 17.96
N TYR A 425 26.72 -0.76 17.62
CA TYR A 425 27.47 0.03 16.65
C TYR A 425 28.66 0.79 17.27
N LYS A 426 28.76 0.88 18.63
CA LYS A 426 29.82 1.65 19.31
C LYS A 426 31.16 0.93 19.34
N THR A 427 31.13 -0.40 19.56
CA THR A 427 32.32 -1.23 19.76
C THR A 427 32.18 -2.62 19.12
N GLY A 428 31.08 -2.90 18.44
CA GLY A 428 30.73 -4.21 17.92
C GLY A 428 30.59 -4.25 16.40
N TYR A 429 29.74 -5.16 15.91
CA TYR A 429 29.58 -5.42 14.49
C TYR A 429 28.42 -4.67 13.83
N PHE A 430 27.58 -3.97 14.57
CA PHE A 430 26.50 -3.20 13.98
C PHE A 430 27.00 -1.88 13.41
N THR A 431 26.26 -1.38 12.44
CA THR A 431 26.41 -0.06 11.83
C THR A 431 25.14 0.73 12.13
N LYS A 432 25.23 1.93 12.67
CA LYS A 432 24.07 2.78 12.87
C LYS A 432 23.69 3.44 11.55
N LEU A 433 22.43 3.33 11.13
CA LEU A 433 21.92 4.04 9.97
C LEU A 433 21.71 5.52 10.33
N VAL A 434 22.57 6.39 9.81
CA VAL A 434 22.58 7.83 10.16
C VAL A 434 22.02 8.72 9.06
N GLY A 435 21.75 8.18 7.87
CA GLY A 435 21.20 8.94 6.76
C GLY A 435 21.09 8.13 5.47
N LYS A 436 20.67 8.83 4.41
CA LYS A 436 20.62 8.31 3.03
C LYS A 436 21.06 9.38 2.03
N ASN A 437 21.65 8.94 0.93
CA ASN A 437 21.97 9.74 -0.25
C ASN A 437 21.33 9.10 -1.48
N GLY A 438 20.10 9.52 -1.82
CA GLY A 438 19.19 8.75 -2.65
C GLY A 438 18.81 7.44 -1.97
N ASP A 439 18.99 6.33 -2.68
CA ASP A 439 18.72 4.98 -2.14
C ASP A 439 19.91 4.41 -1.34
N GLU A 440 21.09 5.06 -1.44
CA GLU A 440 22.30 4.62 -0.75
C GLU A 440 22.22 4.95 0.75
N LYS A 441 22.35 3.92 1.59
CA LYS A 441 22.35 4.02 3.05
C LYS A 441 23.68 4.57 3.56
N ILE A 442 23.62 5.49 4.50
CA ILE A 442 24.79 6.03 5.17
C ILE A 442 24.89 5.44 6.56
N GLY A 443 25.89 4.60 6.76
CA GLY A 443 26.20 3.97 8.04
C GLY A 443 27.31 4.68 8.79
N ALA A 444 27.21 4.72 10.12
CA ALA A 444 28.25 5.21 10.99
C ALA A 444 28.52 4.25 12.15
N VAL A 445 29.75 4.23 12.62
CA VAL A 445 30.21 3.35 13.70
C VAL A 445 31.03 4.15 14.73
N GLY A 446 31.23 3.54 15.89
CA GLY A 446 32.07 4.09 16.96
C GLY A 446 31.30 4.90 17.99
N LYS A 447 32.00 5.29 19.05
CA LYS A 447 31.43 6.13 20.15
C LYS A 447 31.06 7.51 19.65
N THR A 448 31.92 8.10 18.79
CA THR A 448 31.61 9.27 17.99
C THR A 448 31.22 8.73 16.62
N LEU A 449 29.95 8.77 16.29
CA LEU A 449 29.42 8.22 15.04
C LEU A 449 30.19 8.78 13.85
N ALA A 450 30.92 7.92 13.15
CA ALA A 450 31.71 8.32 11.99
C ALA A 450 31.51 7.36 10.81
N THR A 451 31.36 7.94 9.63
CA THR A 451 31.44 7.23 8.35
C THR A 451 32.82 7.49 7.72
N GLU A 452 33.34 6.53 6.95
CA GLU A 452 34.64 6.70 6.28
C GLU A 452 34.55 7.74 5.16
N ASN A 453 33.50 7.66 4.33
CA ASN A 453 33.34 8.54 3.18
C ASN A 453 31.88 8.94 3.00
N LEU A 454 31.65 10.22 2.70
CA LEU A 454 30.38 10.77 2.26
C LEU A 454 30.58 11.51 0.94
N ALA A 455 30.19 10.89 -0.15
CA ALA A 455 30.20 11.52 -1.48
C ALA A 455 28.77 11.94 -1.85
N LEU A 456 28.47 13.24 -1.79
CA LEU A 456 27.15 13.77 -2.13
C LEU A 456 27.00 13.90 -3.65
N ASP A 457 25.86 13.46 -4.17
CA ASP A 457 25.50 13.55 -5.59
C ASP A 457 24.50 14.69 -5.79
N ASP A 458 24.79 15.60 -6.72
CA ASP A 458 23.94 16.75 -7.07
C ASP A 458 22.52 16.39 -7.56
N ASN A 459 22.28 15.14 -7.88
CA ASN A 459 21.00 14.64 -8.40
C ASN A 459 20.22 13.75 -7.40
N LYS A 460 20.80 13.48 -6.22
CA LYS A 460 20.20 12.59 -5.22
C LYS A 460 19.81 13.37 -3.98
N ASP A 461 18.63 13.08 -3.47
CA ASP A 461 18.18 13.60 -2.17
C ASP A 461 19.09 13.10 -1.05
N PHE A 462 19.46 13.99 -0.15
CA PHE A 462 20.23 13.66 1.04
C PHE A 462 19.38 13.86 2.27
N VAL A 463 19.40 12.87 3.16
CA VAL A 463 18.72 12.94 4.46
C VAL A 463 19.69 12.46 5.54
N ALA A 464 19.95 13.28 6.55
CA ALA A 464 20.62 12.85 7.76
C ALA A 464 19.55 12.62 8.87
N TYR A 465 19.57 11.46 9.51
CA TYR A 465 18.66 11.14 10.60
C TYR A 465 19.14 11.74 11.93
N GLU A 466 20.45 11.92 12.06
CA GLU A 466 21.11 12.56 13.19
C GLU A 466 22.46 13.13 12.72
N PRO A 467 23.12 14.04 13.48
CA PRO A 467 24.47 14.47 13.17
C PRO A 467 25.48 13.32 13.29
N PHE A 468 26.42 13.26 12.36
CA PHE A 468 27.54 12.30 12.38
C PHE A 468 28.79 12.93 11.79
N THR A 469 29.94 12.27 11.93
CA THR A 469 31.20 12.73 11.33
C THR A 469 31.46 11.97 10.05
N ALA A 470 31.87 12.65 8.97
CA ALA A 470 32.47 12.04 7.79
C ALA A 470 33.99 12.27 7.81
N LYS A 471 34.78 11.19 7.80
CA LYS A 471 36.25 11.29 7.71
C LYS A 471 36.66 11.91 6.39
N ALA A 472 35.95 11.64 5.33
CA ALA A 472 36.02 12.35 4.06
C ALA A 472 34.61 12.73 3.59
N ALA A 473 34.38 14.02 3.32
CA ALA A 473 33.14 14.55 2.78
C ALA A 473 33.43 15.24 1.44
N SER A 474 32.70 14.86 0.39
CA SER A 474 32.88 15.42 -0.94
C SER A 474 31.54 15.78 -1.61
N TYR A 475 31.62 16.79 -2.47
CA TYR A 475 30.52 17.19 -3.33
C TYR A 475 31.10 17.81 -4.60
N SER A 476 30.53 17.49 -5.74
CA SER A 476 30.88 18.11 -7.02
C SER A 476 29.65 18.53 -7.80
N ARG A 477 29.76 19.63 -8.53
CA ARG A 477 28.71 20.17 -9.39
C ARG A 477 29.34 20.90 -10.59
N THR A 478 28.82 20.58 -11.77
CA THR A 478 29.14 21.33 -13.01
C THR A 478 28.02 22.33 -13.27
N MET A 479 28.36 23.58 -13.47
CA MET A 479 27.45 24.65 -13.85
C MET A 479 27.46 24.88 -15.35
N SER A 480 26.36 25.37 -15.90
CA SER A 480 26.30 25.77 -17.31
C SER A 480 27.28 26.91 -17.59
N ALA A 481 27.89 26.89 -18.77
CA ALA A 481 28.76 27.97 -19.21
C ALA A 481 28.07 29.34 -19.12
N GLY A 482 28.75 30.34 -18.59
CA GLY A 482 28.20 31.69 -18.36
C GLY A 482 27.36 31.84 -17.08
N THR A 483 27.21 30.79 -16.24
CA THR A 483 26.59 30.93 -14.94
C THR A 483 27.48 31.71 -13.99
N THR A 484 27.05 32.91 -13.60
CA THR A 484 27.79 33.75 -12.66
C THR A 484 27.33 33.52 -11.21
N TRP A 485 26.01 33.44 -10.98
CA TRP A 485 25.42 33.29 -9.68
C TRP A 485 24.73 31.94 -9.52
N ALA A 486 24.82 31.37 -8.33
CA ALA A 486 24.10 30.16 -7.95
C ALA A 486 23.81 30.15 -6.46
N SER A 487 23.05 29.16 -5.98
CA SER A 487 22.87 28.92 -4.55
C SER A 487 23.51 27.59 -4.14
N LEU A 488 23.90 27.50 -2.85
CA LEU A 488 24.55 26.33 -2.27
C LEU A 488 24.11 26.15 -0.83
N CYS A 489 23.86 24.88 -0.44
CA CYS A 489 23.63 24.50 0.96
C CYS A 489 24.17 23.08 1.17
N LEU A 490 25.30 22.93 1.81
CA LEU A 490 25.92 21.63 2.08
C LEU A 490 25.77 21.23 3.55
N PRO A 491 25.62 19.93 3.85
CA PRO A 491 25.47 19.46 5.23
C PRO A 491 26.77 19.47 6.05
N PHE A 492 27.87 19.94 5.48
CA PHE A 492 29.17 20.05 6.13
C PHE A 492 29.76 21.44 5.93
N GLU A 493 30.65 21.83 6.85
CA GLU A 493 31.36 23.09 6.77
C GLU A 493 32.33 23.10 5.58
N VAL A 494 32.37 24.21 4.83
CA VAL A 494 33.26 24.43 3.68
C VAL A 494 34.16 25.61 3.97
N SER A 495 35.49 25.40 3.95
CA SER A 495 36.48 26.49 3.98
C SER A 495 36.45 27.24 2.65
N LEU A 496 36.47 28.59 2.71
CA LEU A 496 36.53 29.45 1.51
C LEU A 496 37.93 29.78 1.03
N ALA A 497 38.95 29.32 1.77
CA ALA A 497 40.33 29.51 1.36
C ALA A 497 40.59 28.89 -0.01
N ASN A 498 41.11 29.71 -0.96
CA ASN A 498 41.49 29.31 -2.32
C ASN A 498 40.34 28.71 -3.18
N LYS A 499 39.07 29.00 -2.85
CA LYS A 499 37.97 28.55 -3.70
C LYS A 499 37.83 29.41 -4.95
N ASN A 500 37.23 28.82 -5.99
CA ASN A 500 36.97 29.47 -7.29
C ASN A 500 35.62 30.21 -7.34
N PHE A 501 35.04 30.51 -6.16
CA PHE A 501 33.82 31.30 -5.98
C PHE A 501 33.91 32.13 -4.72
N ARG A 502 32.99 33.09 -4.58
CA ARG A 502 32.73 33.88 -3.39
C ARG A 502 31.37 33.48 -2.83
N ALA A 503 31.20 33.48 -1.51
CA ALA A 503 29.93 33.12 -0.84
C ALA A 503 29.33 34.31 -0.10
N PHE A 504 27.99 34.36 -0.09
CA PHE A 504 27.26 35.50 0.46
C PHE A 504 26.03 35.02 1.28
N LYS A 505 25.71 35.74 2.33
CA LYS A 505 24.44 35.66 3.05
C LYS A 505 23.53 36.82 2.67
N LEU A 506 22.22 36.71 2.96
CA LEU A 506 21.28 37.82 2.79
C LEU A 506 21.61 38.94 3.78
N LEU A 507 21.73 40.16 3.30
CA LEU A 507 21.86 41.36 4.11
C LEU A 507 20.53 42.11 4.20
N SER A 508 19.99 42.53 3.07
CA SER A 508 18.70 43.21 2.97
C SER A 508 17.96 42.83 1.67
N ALA A 509 16.67 43.08 1.64
CA ALA A 509 15.87 43.03 0.45
C ALA A 509 14.86 44.18 0.46
N ASP A 510 14.71 44.86 -0.69
CA ASP A 510 13.85 46.00 -0.88
C ASP A 510 12.96 45.77 -2.13
N GLU A 511 11.66 45.67 -1.90
CA GLU A 511 10.66 45.47 -2.97
C GLU A 511 10.50 46.71 -3.85
N GLY A 512 10.61 47.91 -3.27
CA GLY A 512 10.45 49.13 -4.00
C GLY A 512 11.49 49.35 -5.07
N THR A 513 12.71 48.86 -4.82
CA THR A 513 13.83 48.91 -5.77
C THR A 513 14.09 47.54 -6.46
N GLU A 514 13.32 46.54 -6.12
CA GLU A 514 13.49 45.14 -6.58
C GLU A 514 14.94 44.67 -6.48
N THR A 515 15.58 44.93 -5.32
CA THR A 515 16.98 44.58 -5.10
C THR A 515 17.17 43.75 -3.84
N VAL A 516 18.08 42.78 -3.91
CA VAL A 516 18.60 42.03 -2.76
C VAL A 516 20.06 42.36 -2.61
N GLU A 517 20.44 42.79 -1.42
CA GLU A 517 21.82 43.03 -1.04
C GLU A 517 22.39 41.85 -0.28
N LEU A 518 23.61 41.50 -0.62
CA LEU A 518 24.33 40.36 -0.09
C LEU A 518 25.59 40.82 0.63
N GLU A 519 25.88 40.20 1.78
CA GLU A 519 27.09 40.35 2.56
C GLU A 519 28.02 39.18 2.35
N GLU A 520 29.31 39.45 2.02
CA GLU A 520 30.30 38.41 1.74
C GLU A 520 30.68 37.63 3.02
N ILE A 521 30.85 36.34 2.89
CA ILE A 521 31.39 35.43 3.89
C ILE A 521 32.86 35.22 3.55
N GLU A 522 33.79 35.55 4.46
CA GLU A 522 35.20 35.57 4.17
C GLU A 522 35.93 34.23 4.46
N THR A 523 35.49 33.47 5.46
CA THR A 523 36.30 32.38 6.04
C THR A 523 35.76 30.98 5.73
N SER A 524 34.52 30.68 6.11
CA SER A 524 33.91 29.40 5.89
C SER A 524 32.39 29.51 5.84
N ILE A 525 31.74 28.56 5.16
CA ILE A 525 30.29 28.33 5.18
C ILE A 525 30.04 27.25 6.22
N ALA A 526 29.34 27.55 7.29
CA ALA A 526 29.00 26.55 8.31
C ALA A 526 28.08 25.46 7.75
N ALA A 527 28.12 24.26 8.32
CA ALA A 527 27.28 23.13 7.93
C ALA A 527 25.79 23.50 7.93
N GLY A 528 25.07 23.14 6.90
CA GLY A 528 23.65 23.41 6.72
C GLY A 528 23.29 24.85 6.35
N THR A 529 24.24 25.75 6.27
CA THR A 529 23.99 27.18 6.00
C THR A 529 23.73 27.40 4.51
N PRO A 530 22.55 27.94 4.13
CA PRO A 530 22.27 28.34 2.77
C PRO A 530 22.99 29.61 2.40
N VAL A 531 23.63 29.63 1.23
CA VAL A 531 24.35 30.77 0.69
C VAL A 531 24.05 31.01 -0.77
N ILE A 532 24.21 32.24 -1.22
CA ILE A 532 24.31 32.60 -2.64
C ILE A 532 25.80 32.66 -2.97
N ILE A 533 26.19 32.06 -4.08
CA ILE A 533 27.60 32.05 -4.52
C ILE A 533 27.76 32.79 -5.82
N LYS A 534 28.91 33.45 -5.99
CA LYS A 534 29.34 34.07 -7.25
C LYS A 534 30.61 33.37 -7.73
N MET A 535 30.53 32.75 -8.90
CA MET A 535 31.66 32.09 -9.51
C MET A 535 32.73 33.12 -9.96
N LYS A 536 34.00 32.75 -9.91
CA LYS A 536 35.04 33.50 -10.58
C LYS A 536 34.90 33.37 -12.09
N ASP A 537 35.36 34.37 -12.83
CA ASP A 537 35.19 34.42 -14.27
C ASP A 537 35.83 33.20 -14.95
N GLY A 538 35.03 32.55 -15.80
CA GLY A 538 35.46 31.36 -16.56
C GLY A 538 35.31 30.03 -15.78
N GLU A 539 35.02 30.06 -14.49
CA GLU A 539 34.90 28.87 -13.67
C GLU A 539 33.49 28.27 -13.74
N THR A 540 33.41 26.96 -13.93
CA THR A 540 32.15 26.23 -14.05
C THR A 540 32.03 25.03 -13.10
N GLN A 541 33.10 24.73 -12.35
CA GLN A 541 33.14 23.56 -11.49
C GLN A 541 33.15 23.97 -10.02
N LEU A 542 32.26 23.32 -9.22
CA LEU A 542 32.34 23.33 -7.77
C LEU A 542 32.84 21.96 -7.34
N ASN A 543 33.99 21.90 -6.70
CA ASN A 543 34.55 20.67 -6.17
C ASN A 543 34.95 20.91 -4.71
N PHE A 544 34.39 20.10 -3.85
CA PHE A 544 34.69 20.09 -2.42
C PHE A 544 35.23 18.73 -2.00
N SER A 545 36.26 18.73 -1.20
CA SER A 545 36.83 17.57 -0.54
C SER A 545 37.33 18.03 0.82
N GLU A 546 36.61 17.68 1.87
CA GLU A 546 36.83 18.13 3.22
C GLU A 546 37.07 16.92 4.11
N ALA A 547 37.98 17.02 5.11
CA ALA A 547 38.27 15.92 6.02
C ALA A 547 37.69 16.19 7.42
N ASP A 548 37.29 15.11 8.10
CA ASP A 548 36.80 15.10 9.48
C ASP A 548 35.70 16.12 9.77
N LYS A 549 34.71 16.19 8.88
CA LYS A 549 33.58 17.14 9.00
C LYS A 549 32.39 16.56 9.73
N VAL A 550 31.80 17.36 10.60
CA VAL A 550 30.49 17.07 11.17
C VAL A 550 29.43 17.36 10.12
N ILE A 551 28.57 16.37 9.89
CA ILE A 551 27.45 16.43 8.96
C ILE A 551 26.21 16.87 9.75
N ALA A 552 25.64 18.01 9.36
CA ALA A 552 24.44 18.54 9.99
C ALA A 552 23.18 17.78 9.52
N LYS A 553 22.32 17.45 10.46
CA LYS A 553 21.00 16.88 10.17
C LYS A 553 20.09 17.88 9.44
N ASP A 554 20.02 19.10 9.97
CA ASP A 554 19.03 20.08 9.54
C ASP A 554 19.69 21.21 8.73
N VAL A 555 18.94 21.72 7.77
CA VAL A 555 19.30 22.96 7.08
C VAL A 555 19.06 24.16 8.01
N GLN A 556 19.92 25.15 7.89
CA GLN A 556 19.79 26.42 8.58
C GLN A 556 19.03 27.42 7.70
N THR A 557 18.68 28.56 8.26
CA THR A 557 18.10 29.68 7.53
C THR A 557 19.00 30.91 7.70
N SER A 558 19.23 31.64 6.63
CA SER A 558 19.86 32.97 6.67
C SER A 558 18.76 34.02 6.49
N LYS A 559 18.70 35.02 7.37
CA LYS A 559 17.64 36.04 7.41
C LYS A 559 18.19 37.41 7.18
N THR A 560 17.39 38.28 6.53
CA THR A 560 17.64 39.74 6.52
C THR A 560 17.51 40.33 7.92
N GLY A 561 18.11 41.51 8.17
CA GLY A 561 18.10 42.14 9.47
C GLY A 561 16.71 42.40 10.04
N ASN A 562 15.70 42.65 9.20
CA ASN A 562 14.31 42.83 9.58
C ASN A 562 13.51 41.50 9.67
N GLY A 563 14.12 40.39 9.24
CA GLY A 563 13.48 39.03 9.25
C GLY A 563 12.43 38.80 8.17
N ASN A 564 12.13 39.78 7.31
CA ASN A 564 11.08 39.66 6.29
C ASN A 564 11.47 38.69 5.18
N TYR A 565 12.74 38.54 4.87
CA TYR A 565 13.25 37.63 3.86
C TYR A 565 14.19 36.61 4.48
N GLN A 566 14.07 35.35 4.02
CA GLN A 566 14.88 34.24 4.50
C GLN A 566 15.43 33.43 3.33
N LEU A 567 16.72 33.13 3.36
CA LEU A 567 17.29 32.13 2.47
C LEU A 567 17.20 30.77 3.15
N GLN A 568 16.53 29.83 2.53
CA GLN A 568 16.27 28.48 3.01
C GLN A 568 17.05 27.46 2.18
N GLY A 569 17.78 26.58 2.87
CA GLY A 569 18.56 25.52 2.24
C GLY A 569 17.71 24.32 1.88
N LEU A 570 18.22 23.51 0.97
CA LEU A 570 17.63 22.23 0.52
C LEU A 570 18.71 21.15 0.51
N TYR A 571 18.43 20.01 1.15
CA TYR A 571 19.16 18.77 0.97
C TYR A 571 18.45 17.80 0.03
N THR A 572 17.19 18.10 -0.28
CA THR A 572 16.34 17.30 -1.16
C THR A 572 15.83 18.16 -2.31
N GLN A 573 15.38 17.51 -3.36
CA GLN A 573 14.69 18.19 -4.46
C GLN A 573 13.44 18.90 -3.96
N LYS A 574 13.22 20.13 -4.42
CA LYS A 574 11.98 20.88 -4.20
C LYS A 574 11.34 21.23 -5.54
N VAL A 575 10.05 20.98 -5.64
CA VAL A 575 9.23 21.42 -6.76
C VAL A 575 8.46 22.66 -6.33
N PHE A 576 8.49 23.72 -7.14
CA PHE A 576 7.75 24.95 -6.96
C PHE A 576 6.55 24.93 -7.89
N SER A 577 5.35 25.16 -7.35
CA SER A 577 4.10 25.25 -8.11
C SER A 577 3.66 26.68 -8.32
N LYS A 578 2.84 26.89 -9.35
CA LYS A 578 2.27 28.20 -9.69
C LYS A 578 1.41 28.78 -8.56
N ASP A 579 0.65 27.94 -7.87
CA ASP A 579 -0.37 28.37 -6.92
C ASP A 579 0.11 28.44 -5.47
N ALA A 580 1.12 27.63 -5.10
CA ALA A 580 1.55 27.47 -3.71
C ALA A 580 2.83 28.23 -3.33
N ASP A 581 3.69 28.55 -4.30
CA ASP A 581 5.04 29.08 -4.04
C ASP A 581 5.23 30.52 -4.57
N ASN A 582 4.18 31.33 -4.52
CA ASN A 582 4.17 32.71 -5.01
C ASN A 582 5.02 33.69 -4.19
N ASN A 583 5.48 33.28 -3.00
CA ASN A 583 6.38 34.03 -2.12
C ASN A 583 7.83 33.50 -2.15
N CYS A 584 8.14 32.57 -3.07
CA CYS A 584 9.48 31.98 -3.19
C CYS A 584 10.25 32.60 -4.32
N TYR A 585 11.60 32.61 -4.22
CA TYR A 585 12.52 33.14 -5.23
C TYR A 585 13.73 32.24 -5.37
N ILE A 586 14.05 31.87 -6.60
CA ILE A 586 15.20 31.02 -6.96
C ILE A 586 16.25 31.82 -7.72
N VAL A 587 17.52 31.48 -7.58
CA VAL A 587 18.61 32.09 -8.33
C VAL A 587 18.54 31.65 -9.78
N LYS A 588 18.40 32.61 -10.71
CA LYS A 588 18.44 32.38 -12.15
C LYS A 588 19.16 33.53 -12.85
N GLY A 589 20.32 33.25 -13.44
CA GLY A 589 21.21 34.26 -13.97
C GLY A 589 21.77 35.14 -12.85
N ASP A 590 21.61 36.45 -12.96
CA ASP A 590 22.03 37.46 -11.98
C ASP A 590 20.87 37.96 -11.08
N LYS A 591 19.80 37.17 -10.99
CA LYS A 591 18.57 37.54 -10.30
C LYS A 591 18.06 36.45 -9.38
N LEU A 592 17.25 36.85 -8.40
CA LEU A 592 16.33 35.99 -7.67
C LEU A 592 14.96 36.13 -8.33
N MET A 593 14.44 35.08 -8.95
CA MET A 593 13.19 35.08 -9.73
C MET A 593 12.13 34.28 -9.03
N ASN A 594 10.89 34.80 -9.03
CA ASN A 594 9.74 34.10 -8.50
C ASN A 594 9.34 32.96 -9.46
N PRO A 595 9.39 31.67 -9.04
CA PRO A 595 9.09 30.56 -9.92
C PRO A 595 7.61 30.52 -10.34
N ALA A 596 6.67 30.95 -9.52
CA ALA A 596 5.26 31.04 -9.89
C ALA A 596 5.05 32.04 -11.06
N LYS A 597 5.72 33.19 -10.99
CA LYS A 597 5.68 34.19 -12.08
C LYS A 597 6.38 33.73 -13.36
N LEU A 598 7.46 32.94 -13.25
CA LEU A 598 8.09 32.31 -14.41
C LEU A 598 7.16 31.30 -15.11
N LEU A 599 6.30 30.64 -14.36
CA LEU A 599 5.37 29.64 -14.86
C LEU A 599 4.12 30.26 -15.52
N GLU A 600 3.75 31.53 -15.18
CA GLU A 600 2.60 32.21 -15.78
C GLU A 600 2.69 32.33 -17.30
N GLU A 601 3.89 32.45 -17.86
CA GLU A 601 4.13 32.64 -19.29
C GLU A 601 4.45 31.32 -20.05
N THR A 602 4.33 30.17 -19.38
CA THR A 602 4.65 28.88 -19.97
C THR A 602 3.53 27.86 -19.79
N THR A 603 3.56 26.79 -20.58
CA THR A 603 2.68 25.62 -20.42
C THR A 603 3.20 24.65 -19.34
N THR A 604 4.35 24.92 -18.75
CA THR A 604 4.96 24.12 -17.69
C THR A 604 4.29 24.44 -16.36
N GLU A 605 3.85 23.44 -15.62
CA GLU A 605 3.17 23.64 -14.32
C GLU A 605 4.12 23.76 -13.14
N PHE A 606 5.38 23.29 -13.28
CA PHE A 606 6.33 23.19 -12.17
C PHE A 606 7.74 23.60 -12.58
N VAL A 607 8.48 24.17 -11.61
CA VAL A 607 9.93 24.39 -11.69
C VAL A 607 10.60 23.63 -10.55
N GLY A 608 11.59 22.80 -10.86
CA GLY A 608 12.34 22.04 -9.86
C GLY A 608 13.63 22.73 -9.44
N SER A 609 13.96 22.66 -8.14
CA SER A 609 15.30 22.92 -7.61
C SER A 609 15.92 21.59 -7.20
N ARG A 610 17.17 21.35 -7.60
CA ARG A 610 17.92 20.15 -7.20
C ARG A 610 18.34 20.21 -5.74
N PRO A 611 18.75 19.09 -5.12
CA PRO A 611 19.37 19.09 -3.81
C PRO A 611 20.55 20.03 -3.69
N PHE A 612 20.92 20.37 -2.48
CA PHE A 612 22.07 21.24 -2.14
C PHE A 612 21.97 22.66 -2.71
N ARG A 613 20.76 23.14 -2.89
CA ARG A 613 20.45 24.51 -3.32
C ARG A 613 19.86 25.31 -2.15
N ALA A 614 19.61 26.57 -2.42
CA ALA A 614 18.82 27.44 -1.54
C ALA A 614 17.88 28.30 -2.39
N TYR A 615 16.80 28.72 -1.76
CA TYR A 615 15.83 29.65 -2.30
C TYR A 615 15.46 30.70 -1.25
N MET A 616 15.09 31.90 -1.67
CA MET A 616 14.62 32.95 -0.78
C MET A 616 13.10 32.84 -0.61
N VAL A 617 12.65 33.11 0.60
CA VAL A 617 11.20 33.14 0.95
C VAL A 617 10.89 34.51 1.54
N ASP A 618 9.85 35.14 1.03
CA ASP A 618 9.20 36.27 1.65
C ASP A 618 8.33 35.82 2.82
N LYS A 619 8.61 36.35 4.01
CA LYS A 619 7.90 36.12 5.27
C LYS A 619 7.25 37.37 5.82
N SER A 620 7.15 38.45 5.03
CA SER A 620 6.45 39.66 5.44
C SER A 620 4.98 39.37 5.73
N SER A 621 4.40 40.12 6.64
CA SER A 621 2.99 39.94 7.07
C SER A 621 1.94 40.25 5.97
N ALA A 622 2.37 40.91 4.94
CA ALA A 622 1.62 41.13 3.71
C ALA A 622 2.58 40.94 2.54
N PRO A 623 2.78 39.70 2.06
CA PRO A 623 3.53 39.51 0.83
C PRO A 623 2.78 40.28 -0.26
N VAL A 624 3.40 41.36 -0.72
CA VAL A 624 2.86 42.11 -1.85
C VAL A 624 2.88 41.14 -3.02
N ALA A 625 1.71 40.89 -3.59
CA ALA A 625 1.59 40.10 -4.80
C ALA A 625 2.37 40.84 -5.90
N GLY A 626 3.71 40.64 -5.99
CA GLY A 626 4.29 41.47 -6.92
C GLY A 626 5.67 41.44 -7.39
N ALA A 627 6.66 41.32 -6.58
CA ALA A 627 8.03 41.34 -7.12
C ALA A 627 8.24 40.08 -8.01
N ARG A 628 8.32 40.28 -9.31
CA ARG A 628 8.62 39.21 -10.27
C ARG A 628 10.03 38.68 -10.08
N MET A 629 10.94 39.58 -9.68
CA MET A 629 12.36 39.29 -9.50
C MET A 629 13.04 40.32 -8.63
N PHE A 630 14.16 39.93 -8.04
CA PHE A 630 15.11 40.84 -7.38
C PHE A 630 16.45 40.79 -8.11
N SER A 631 17.04 41.94 -8.37
CA SER A 631 18.42 42.07 -8.85
C SER A 631 19.39 41.85 -7.69
N ILE A 632 20.41 41.02 -7.89
CA ILE A 632 21.42 40.70 -6.88
C ILE A 632 22.49 41.79 -6.87
N ARG A 633 22.73 42.41 -5.69
CA ARG A 633 23.83 43.36 -5.45
C ARG A 633 24.72 42.88 -4.30
N ILE A 634 26.00 43.13 -4.43
CA ILE A 634 26.92 42.93 -3.30
C ILE A 634 26.93 44.24 -2.52
N GLY A 635 26.53 44.17 -1.24
CA GLY A 635 26.61 45.31 -0.36
C GLY A 635 28.06 45.73 -0.16
N ASP A 636 28.35 46.99 -0.38
CA ASP A 636 29.67 47.59 -0.20
C ASP A 636 29.92 48.03 1.24
N GLY A 637 29.07 47.66 2.18
CA GLY A 637 29.14 48.08 3.58
C GLY A 637 28.63 49.52 3.82
N THR A 638 28.19 50.21 2.77
CA THR A 638 27.70 51.61 2.83
C THR A 638 26.17 51.70 3.01
N THR A 639 25.44 50.57 3.00
CA THR A 639 23.99 50.56 3.03
C THR A 639 23.39 51.13 4.35
N VAL A 640 24.08 50.95 5.45
CA VAL A 640 23.72 51.57 6.73
C VAL A 640 23.72 53.09 6.66
N ILE A 641 24.58 53.66 5.77
CA ILE A 641 24.72 55.08 5.60
C ILE A 641 23.59 55.66 4.75
N LYS A 642 23.17 54.96 3.67
CA LYS A 642 22.04 55.41 2.80
C LYS A 642 20.72 55.34 3.51
N GLN A 643 20.50 54.34 4.38
CA GLN A 643 19.30 54.25 5.18
C GLN A 643 19.26 55.35 6.28
N LEU A 644 20.44 55.69 6.78
CA LEU A 644 20.61 56.82 7.70
C LEU A 644 20.36 58.18 7.02
N GLU A 645 20.69 58.30 5.74
CA GLU A 645 20.42 59.53 4.91
C GLU A 645 18.94 59.58 4.49
N ALA A 646 18.27 58.47 4.16
CA ALA A 646 16.84 58.45 3.83
C ALA A 646 15.95 58.74 5.05
N ASP A 647 16.29 58.15 6.23
CA ASP A 647 15.62 58.50 7.49
C ASP A 647 15.93 59.94 7.93
N ALA A 648 16.93 60.63 7.28
CA ALA A 648 17.30 62.02 7.53
C ALA A 648 16.34 63.01 6.91
N ALA A 649 15.65 62.65 5.84
CA ALA A 649 14.72 63.52 5.16
C ALA A 649 13.40 63.74 5.94
N ASP A 650 13.07 62.84 6.87
CA ASP A 650 11.76 62.84 7.54
C ASP A 650 11.71 63.44 8.97
N THR A 651 12.83 63.93 9.52
CA THR A 651 12.83 64.58 10.84
C THR A 651 13.55 65.93 10.84
N ALA A 652 12.88 66.93 11.38
CA ALA A 652 13.25 68.38 11.35
C ALA A 652 14.55 68.74 12.13
N ASP A 653 15.38 67.79 12.59
CA ASP A 653 16.61 68.05 13.34
C ASP A 653 17.77 67.23 12.83
N GLY A 654 18.07 67.38 11.56
CA GLY A 654 18.83 66.48 10.71
C GLY A 654 20.35 66.69 10.60
N LYS A 655 21.06 67.18 11.65
CA LYS A 655 22.52 67.24 11.58
C LYS A 655 23.17 65.92 12.01
N VAL A 656 23.77 65.21 11.04
CA VAL A 656 24.60 64.04 11.30
C VAL A 656 26.03 64.54 11.57
N GLU A 657 26.65 64.05 12.64
CA GLU A 657 28.03 64.40 13.00
C GLU A 657 28.85 63.12 13.06
N TYR A 658 30.02 63.14 12.44
CA TYR A 658 30.97 62.05 12.40
C TYR A 658 32.15 62.31 13.28
N TYR A 659 32.66 61.26 13.98
CA TYR A 659 33.80 61.35 14.89
C TYR A 659 34.67 60.09 14.72
N ASP A 660 36.00 60.27 14.94
CA ASP A 660 36.91 59.16 15.12
C ASP A 660 36.74 58.48 16.49
N LEU A 661 37.50 57.39 16.77
CA LEU A 661 37.50 56.73 18.06
C LEU A 661 38.05 57.59 19.21
N GLN A 662 38.84 58.66 18.90
CA GLN A 662 39.39 59.60 19.84
C GLN A 662 38.41 60.77 20.16
N GLY A 663 37.29 60.84 19.45
CA GLY A 663 36.26 61.87 19.63
C GLY A 663 36.51 63.14 18.81
N HIS A 664 37.43 63.15 17.87
CA HIS A 664 37.61 64.27 16.94
C HIS A 664 36.54 64.25 15.88
N ARG A 665 35.96 65.40 15.58
CA ARG A 665 34.93 65.56 14.57
C ARG A 665 35.53 65.42 13.17
N LEU A 666 34.91 64.58 12.35
CA LEU A 666 35.27 64.31 10.97
C LEU A 666 34.32 65.06 10.01
N GLN A 667 34.77 65.45 8.84
CA GLN A 667 33.93 66.03 7.77
C GLN A 667 33.15 64.96 7.05
N ASP A 668 33.77 63.76 6.89
CA ASP A 668 33.21 62.58 6.26
C ASP A 668 33.67 61.29 6.98
N LEU A 669 33.01 60.16 6.71
CA LEU A 669 33.40 58.85 7.22
C LEU A 669 34.76 58.45 6.66
N GLN A 670 35.67 58.03 7.50
CA GLN A 670 37.00 57.55 7.12
C GLN A 670 37.10 56.03 7.19
N LYS A 671 38.03 55.44 6.43
CA LYS A 671 38.31 54.01 6.55
C LYS A 671 38.68 53.65 7.98
N GLY A 672 38.04 52.61 8.53
CA GLY A 672 38.18 52.21 9.91
C GLY A 672 36.89 52.46 10.74
N VAL A 673 37.03 52.54 12.04
CA VAL A 673 35.90 52.72 12.95
C VAL A 673 35.54 54.17 13.13
N ASN A 674 34.30 54.54 12.88
CA ASN A 674 33.77 55.89 13.07
C ASN A 674 32.63 55.88 14.12
N ILE A 675 32.42 57.00 14.80
CA ILE A 675 31.27 57.25 15.66
C ILE A 675 30.37 58.25 14.95
N VAL A 676 29.12 57.88 14.78
CA VAL A 676 28.10 58.71 14.14
C VAL A 676 27.08 59.13 15.19
N LYS A 677 26.89 60.44 15.34
CA LYS A 677 25.86 61.02 16.23
C LYS A 677 24.77 61.68 15.43
N ARG A 678 23.52 61.38 15.80
CA ARG A 678 22.31 61.92 15.17
C ARG A 678 21.12 61.87 16.10
N GLY A 679 20.37 63.00 16.24
CA GLY A 679 19.11 63.04 17.02
C GLY A 679 19.22 62.42 18.42
N GLY A 680 20.34 62.67 19.13
CA GLY A 680 20.60 62.13 20.45
C GLY A 680 21.06 60.65 20.51
N LYS A 681 21.14 59.96 19.38
CA LYS A 681 21.66 58.59 19.29
C LYS A 681 23.12 58.60 18.81
N THR A 682 23.92 57.72 19.39
CA THR A 682 25.33 57.52 19.02
C THR A 682 25.52 56.09 18.52
N MET A 683 26.12 55.92 17.34
CA MET A 683 26.34 54.63 16.69
C MET A 683 27.82 54.48 16.33
N LYS A 684 28.31 53.23 16.36
CA LYS A 684 29.64 52.88 15.88
C LYS A 684 29.54 52.32 14.47
N VAL A 685 30.21 52.92 13.51
CA VAL A 685 30.20 52.54 12.10
C VAL A 685 31.63 52.16 11.70
N VAL A 686 31.79 51.04 11.01
CA VAL A 686 33.08 50.56 10.52
C VAL A 686 33.07 50.68 9.01
N ILE A 687 33.99 51.51 8.44
CA ILE A 687 34.23 51.63 7.02
C ILE A 687 35.45 50.78 6.66
N LYS A 688 35.27 49.80 5.84
CA LYS A 688 36.34 48.88 5.39
C LYS A 688 37.25 49.45 4.31
#